data_e386c360a564cd567d7201e3065a5ac6
#
_entry.id   e386c360a564cd567d7201e3065a5ac6
#
_cell.length_a   1.000
_cell.length_b   1.000
_cell.length_c   1.000
_cell.angle_alpha   90.00
_cell.angle_beta   90.00
_cell.angle_gamma   90.00
#
_symmetry.space_group_name_H-M   'P 1'
#
loop_
_entity.id
_entity.type
_entity.pdbx_description
1 polymer ?
#
loop_
_entity_poly.entity_id
_entity_poly.type
_entity_poly.pdbx_seq_one_letter_code
_entity_poly.pdbx_strand_id
1 'polypeptide(L)'
;MRRAAPILAALLLLAAYWPALGAGWIWDDDSYVWRNAVVQSPAGIVDCWVPGRTPQWYPLVFLSFWAQHALHGLEPFGYHLVNVLLHGLSALLLWRLLRALGLAGAGLAATVFLLHPMQVESVAWVTERKNVLSMAFALGAMLAWVRWLSVPAGGRGALRSAAAAFALFVLAMLSKTTAVAVPVAMAAVAWWRPWPALAGDTRPVRRVGAVLAPFFALGIAMGLFTAWIEVTVVGASGGAEFRRGLAERVLQAAQAWWWYLGAWAVPTDLSFVHPAFAPGAWRGALAIAAGAAAFVACAVAARRGARGPLAWFLVYSAAVFPALGILNLYPLRYAPVAEHFGYVASTVMAAALAWGAMRAWARIDAAGTARRAGTALVAAVTVTLAGLSNAHARAYADAETLWRATLERNPDAWLASNNLVVIVLERMQAALDAGDRAAADALLAEAEALSERSVALAGAIDASVMANLSEVRRVQGRIPEALAAAERAAALEPEGAEPQWQLGRLLELSGRGAEAGEHYRRSVERAPRNLVHLREWVRWLTAAGQLAEARDVAARIMALAPADAEARGNLGSLALELGDLPSARRDLRAALALSRGGESVAIAARCVRALLAVPTDPESCAEARALAERLVGLTGGTDPLSMLMLARAQAMLADPDARATLARADALLAAAPADVREAAAAERAAAWAALQGNGMP
;
A
#
# COMPACT_ATOMS: atom_id res chain seq x y z
N MET A 1 -27.95 -19.81 26.72
CA MET A 1 -27.33 -20.02 25.38
C MET A 1 -27.46 -18.84 24.42
N ARG A 2 -28.62 -18.15 24.27
CA ARG A 2 -28.74 -17.03 23.27
C ARG A 2 -27.85 -15.82 23.52
N ARG A 3 -27.47 -15.50 24.78
CA ARG A 3 -26.56 -14.39 25.13
C ARG A 3 -25.07 -14.74 25.00
N ALA A 4 -24.71 -16.03 25.05
CA ALA A 4 -23.32 -16.47 24.94
C ALA A 4 -22.80 -16.54 23.48
N ALA A 5 -23.68 -16.66 22.49
CA ALA A 5 -23.29 -16.81 21.08
C ALA A 5 -22.51 -15.61 20.50
N PRO A 6 -22.89 -14.34 20.76
CA PRO A 6 -22.10 -13.18 20.29
C PRO A 6 -20.72 -13.10 20.94
N ILE A 7 -20.64 -13.42 22.24
CA ILE A 7 -19.38 -13.43 22.99
C ILE A 7 -18.45 -14.50 22.42
N LEU A 8 -18.96 -15.71 22.19
CA LEU A 8 -18.19 -16.79 21.59
C LEU A 8 -17.70 -16.43 20.18
N ALA A 9 -18.55 -15.83 19.36
CA ALA A 9 -18.16 -15.36 18.03
C ALA A 9 -17.03 -14.31 18.09
N ALA A 10 -17.12 -13.36 19.03
CA ALA A 10 -16.07 -12.37 19.25
C ALA A 10 -14.75 -13.01 19.73
N LEU A 11 -14.81 -13.97 20.64
CA LEU A 11 -13.62 -14.70 21.10
C LEU A 11 -12.99 -15.52 19.97
N LEU A 12 -13.78 -16.18 19.14
CA LEU A 12 -13.30 -16.94 17.99
C LEU A 12 -12.67 -16.00 16.93
N LEU A 13 -13.28 -14.85 16.66
CA LEU A 13 -12.73 -13.83 15.78
C LEU A 13 -11.36 -13.37 16.28
N LEU A 14 -11.27 -13.01 17.56
CA LEU A 14 -10.00 -12.59 18.17
C LEU A 14 -8.97 -13.72 18.14
N ALA A 15 -9.36 -14.96 18.46
CA ALA A 15 -8.45 -16.08 18.42
C ALA A 15 -7.90 -16.35 17.00
N ALA A 16 -8.74 -16.24 15.97
CA ALA A 16 -8.32 -16.45 14.57
C ALA A 16 -7.39 -15.35 14.06
N TYR A 17 -7.66 -14.08 14.40
CA TYR A 17 -6.96 -12.91 13.85
C TYR A 17 -6.05 -12.21 14.85
N TRP A 18 -5.76 -12.80 16.00
CA TRP A 18 -4.84 -12.25 16.99
C TRP A 18 -3.48 -11.87 16.41
N PRO A 19 -2.84 -12.71 15.56
CA PRO A 19 -1.56 -12.35 14.95
C PRO A 19 -1.63 -11.10 14.08
N ALA A 20 -2.74 -10.87 13.38
CA ALA A 20 -2.92 -9.69 12.55
C ALA A 20 -2.99 -8.39 13.36
N LEU A 21 -3.46 -8.42 14.62
CA LEU A 21 -3.52 -7.23 15.47
C LEU A 21 -2.13 -6.71 15.88
N GLY A 22 -1.13 -7.59 15.91
CA GLY A 22 0.27 -7.23 16.20
C GLY A 22 1.13 -7.05 14.94
N ALA A 23 0.53 -7.13 13.75
CA ALA A 23 1.26 -7.04 12.49
C ALA A 23 1.69 -5.61 12.16
N GLY A 24 2.78 -5.48 11.40
CA GLY A 24 3.25 -4.24 10.80
C GLY A 24 2.61 -3.96 9.43
N TRP A 25 3.24 -3.06 8.69
CA TRP A 25 2.87 -2.73 7.33
C TRP A 25 3.47 -3.75 6.35
N ILE A 26 2.72 -4.11 5.31
CA ILE A 26 3.15 -5.02 4.26
C ILE A 26 2.84 -4.45 2.88
N TRP A 27 3.72 -4.71 1.93
CA TRP A 27 3.58 -4.41 0.50
C TRP A 27 2.90 -3.06 0.21
N ASP A 28 1.73 -3.03 -0.46
CA ASP A 28 1.01 -1.83 -0.87
C ASP A 28 0.56 -0.91 0.28
N ASP A 29 0.67 -1.34 1.54
CA ASP A 29 0.31 -0.51 2.68
C ASP A 29 1.12 0.79 2.73
N ASP A 30 2.30 0.81 2.09
CA ASP A 30 3.13 2.00 1.95
C ASP A 30 2.43 3.06 1.09
N SER A 31 2.03 2.71 -0.11
CA SER A 31 1.40 3.61 -1.07
C SER A 31 -0.06 3.93 -0.71
N TYR A 32 -0.71 3.05 0.06
CA TYR A 32 -2.10 3.26 0.50
C TYR A 32 -2.21 4.06 1.80
N VAL A 33 -1.23 3.95 2.73
CA VAL A 33 -1.34 4.54 4.07
C VAL A 33 -0.11 5.36 4.46
N TRP A 34 1.02 4.70 4.79
CA TRP A 34 2.08 5.37 5.54
C TRP A 34 3.04 6.22 4.70
N ARG A 35 3.07 6.08 3.38
CA ARG A 35 3.72 7.00 2.43
C ARG A 35 2.71 7.85 1.64
N ASN A 36 1.41 7.69 1.90
CA ASN A 36 0.37 8.35 1.11
C ASN A 36 0.09 9.77 1.62
N ALA A 37 0.51 10.78 0.87
CA ALA A 37 0.29 12.18 1.21
C ALA A 37 -1.20 12.56 1.28
N VAL A 38 -2.10 11.87 0.56
CA VAL A 38 -3.54 12.10 0.64
C VAL A 38 -4.07 11.68 2.02
N VAL A 39 -3.61 10.55 2.56
CA VAL A 39 -4.02 10.06 3.89
C VAL A 39 -3.50 10.97 5.00
N GLN A 40 -2.31 11.54 4.84
CA GLN A 40 -1.62 12.32 5.88
C GLN A 40 -1.89 13.84 5.82
N SER A 41 -2.57 14.32 4.78
CA SER A 41 -2.84 15.74 4.58
C SER A 41 -4.27 16.12 4.97
N PRO A 42 -4.51 17.30 5.57
CA PRO A 42 -5.86 17.83 5.78
C PRO A 42 -6.69 17.93 4.49
N ALA A 43 -6.05 18.20 3.35
CA ALA A 43 -6.70 18.25 2.03
C ALA A 43 -7.16 16.86 1.55
N GLY A 44 -6.67 15.78 2.16
CA GLY A 44 -6.97 14.41 1.77
C GLY A 44 -8.46 14.06 1.80
N ILE A 45 -9.25 14.73 2.64
CA ILE A 45 -10.72 14.57 2.66
C ILE A 45 -11.37 14.88 1.30
N VAL A 46 -10.75 15.75 0.50
CA VAL A 46 -11.19 16.11 -0.86
C VAL A 46 -10.41 15.33 -1.90
N ASP A 47 -9.08 15.22 -1.73
CA ASP A 47 -8.18 14.58 -2.70
C ASP A 47 -8.50 13.10 -2.93
N CYS A 48 -9.02 12.36 -1.93
CA CYS A 48 -9.42 10.96 -2.10
C CYS A 48 -10.56 10.74 -3.12
N TRP A 49 -11.30 11.80 -3.48
CA TRP A 49 -12.37 11.76 -4.50
C TRP A 49 -11.87 12.03 -5.91
N VAL A 50 -10.63 12.49 -6.06
CA VAL A 50 -10.06 12.87 -7.36
C VAL A 50 -9.30 11.67 -7.95
N PRO A 51 -9.69 11.18 -9.15
CA PRO A 51 -8.98 10.08 -9.82
C PRO A 51 -7.49 10.41 -10.03
N GLY A 52 -6.62 9.43 -9.82
CA GLY A 52 -5.15 9.59 -9.98
C GLY A 52 -4.43 10.28 -8.80
N ARG A 53 -5.16 10.71 -7.75
CA ARG A 53 -4.54 11.20 -6.51
C ARG A 53 -4.18 10.07 -5.54
N THR A 54 -4.80 8.92 -5.69
CA THR A 54 -4.57 7.70 -4.92
C THR A 54 -4.20 6.56 -5.87
N PRO A 55 -3.51 5.49 -5.40
CA PRO A 55 -3.10 4.37 -6.23
C PRO A 55 -4.24 3.71 -7.01
N GLN A 56 -5.40 3.58 -6.38
CA GLN A 56 -6.65 3.14 -7.00
C GLN A 56 -7.79 4.05 -6.54
N TRP A 57 -8.87 4.16 -7.30
CA TRP A 57 -9.98 5.04 -6.95
C TRP A 57 -11.04 4.32 -6.10
N TYR A 58 -10.81 4.29 -4.79
CA TYR A 58 -11.73 3.78 -3.75
C TYR A 58 -11.92 4.83 -2.66
N PRO A 59 -12.66 5.91 -2.91
CA PRO A 59 -12.67 7.10 -2.06
C PRO A 59 -13.06 6.82 -0.60
N LEU A 60 -13.99 5.89 -0.32
CA LEU A 60 -14.37 5.55 1.05
C LEU A 60 -13.27 4.80 1.82
N VAL A 61 -12.43 4.04 1.12
CA VAL A 61 -11.29 3.36 1.74
C VAL A 61 -10.27 4.40 2.19
N PHE A 62 -9.86 5.29 1.29
CA PHE A 62 -8.90 6.35 1.60
C PHE A 62 -9.45 7.34 2.62
N LEU A 63 -10.74 7.68 2.57
CA LEU A 63 -11.39 8.48 3.61
C LEU A 63 -11.36 7.79 4.97
N SER A 64 -11.52 6.45 5.03
CA SER A 64 -11.40 5.69 6.27
C SER A 64 -9.96 5.69 6.81
N PHE A 65 -8.96 5.60 5.95
CA PHE A 65 -7.55 5.71 6.33
C PHE A 65 -7.20 7.13 6.79
N TRP A 66 -7.66 8.14 6.07
CA TRP A 66 -7.51 9.53 6.46
C TRP A 66 -8.08 9.81 7.87
N ALA A 67 -9.30 9.34 8.14
CA ALA A 67 -9.93 9.49 9.44
C ALA A 67 -9.14 8.77 10.56
N GLN A 68 -8.62 7.56 10.28
CA GLN A 68 -7.78 6.84 11.24
C GLN A 68 -6.44 7.54 11.49
N HIS A 69 -5.79 8.03 10.43
CA HIS A 69 -4.56 8.82 10.58
C HIS A 69 -4.80 10.07 11.44
N ALA A 70 -5.91 10.77 11.23
CA ALA A 70 -6.27 11.93 12.04
C ALA A 70 -6.53 11.60 13.53
N LEU A 71 -6.98 10.36 13.82
CA LEU A 71 -7.30 9.91 15.18
C LEU A 71 -6.10 9.36 15.96
N HIS A 72 -5.24 8.56 15.33
CA HIS A 72 -4.16 7.82 16.02
C HIS A 72 -2.84 7.76 15.24
N GLY A 73 -2.69 8.55 14.16
CA GLY A 73 -1.45 8.57 13.36
C GLY A 73 -1.24 7.28 12.57
N LEU A 74 0.02 6.86 12.46
CA LEU A 74 0.45 5.71 11.64
C LEU A 74 0.66 4.42 12.46
N GLU A 75 0.01 4.29 13.62
CA GLU A 75 0.08 3.05 14.41
C GLU A 75 -0.69 1.90 13.73
N PRO A 76 -0.04 0.81 13.28
CA PRO A 76 -0.67 -0.25 12.48
C PRO A 76 -1.83 -0.95 13.19
N PHE A 77 -1.72 -1.15 14.51
CA PHE A 77 -2.74 -1.83 15.32
C PHE A 77 -4.16 -1.32 15.05
N GLY A 78 -4.35 0.00 15.01
CA GLY A 78 -5.66 0.61 14.79
C GLY A 78 -6.24 0.25 13.42
N TYR A 79 -5.38 0.19 12.40
CA TYR A 79 -5.79 -0.15 11.03
C TYR A 79 -6.20 -1.64 10.93
N HIS A 80 -5.42 -2.53 11.49
CA HIS A 80 -5.77 -3.96 11.55
C HIS A 80 -7.05 -4.21 12.35
N LEU A 81 -7.20 -3.55 13.50
CA LEU A 81 -8.40 -3.68 14.35
C LEU A 81 -9.67 -3.34 13.58
N VAL A 82 -9.67 -2.25 12.78
CA VAL A 82 -10.85 -1.89 11.99
C VAL A 82 -11.14 -2.92 10.91
N ASN A 83 -10.13 -3.53 10.26
CA ASN A 83 -10.36 -4.63 9.32
C ASN A 83 -11.02 -5.84 10.01
N VAL A 84 -10.50 -6.25 11.17
CA VAL A 84 -11.06 -7.36 11.96
C VAL A 84 -12.51 -7.07 12.38
N LEU A 85 -12.79 -5.85 12.84
CA LEU A 85 -14.16 -5.45 13.23
C LEU A 85 -15.12 -5.42 12.05
N LEU A 86 -14.69 -4.92 10.88
CA LEU A 86 -15.50 -4.93 9.66
C LEU A 86 -15.78 -6.34 9.15
N HIS A 87 -14.81 -7.27 9.30
CA HIS A 87 -15.02 -8.68 9.00
C HIS A 87 -16.04 -9.32 9.96
N GLY A 88 -15.93 -9.06 11.26
CA GLY A 88 -16.90 -9.48 12.25
C GLY A 88 -18.31 -8.93 11.98
N LEU A 89 -18.40 -7.64 11.60
CA LEU A 89 -19.66 -7.02 11.17
C LEU A 89 -20.23 -7.72 9.93
N SER A 90 -19.40 -8.04 8.95
CA SER A 90 -19.81 -8.76 7.74
C SER A 90 -20.37 -10.14 8.07
N ALA A 91 -19.76 -10.88 8.99
CA ALA A 91 -20.30 -12.16 9.44
C ALA A 91 -21.64 -12.01 10.17
N LEU A 92 -21.82 -10.98 10.99
CA LEU A 92 -23.09 -10.65 11.64
C LEU A 92 -24.19 -10.30 10.63
N LEU A 93 -23.86 -9.49 9.63
CA LEU A 93 -24.78 -9.11 8.56
C LEU A 93 -25.15 -10.32 7.68
N LEU A 94 -24.18 -11.19 7.38
CA LEU A 94 -24.42 -12.45 6.68
C LEU A 94 -25.39 -13.34 7.47
N TRP A 95 -25.14 -13.53 8.77
CA TRP A 95 -26.06 -14.26 9.63
C TRP A 95 -27.49 -13.73 9.58
N ARG A 96 -27.67 -12.39 9.67
CA ARG A 96 -28.96 -11.74 9.59
C ARG A 96 -29.62 -11.94 8.24
N LEU A 97 -28.85 -11.81 7.14
CA LEU A 97 -29.31 -12.01 5.78
C LEU A 97 -29.84 -13.44 5.58
N LEU A 98 -29.03 -14.44 5.95
CA LEU A 98 -29.42 -15.85 5.78
C LEU A 98 -30.62 -16.22 6.63
N ARG A 99 -30.76 -15.65 7.83
CA ARG A 99 -31.98 -15.78 8.65
C ARG A 99 -33.20 -15.14 7.98
N ALA A 100 -33.06 -13.94 7.43
CA ALA A 100 -34.15 -13.26 6.72
C ALA A 100 -34.55 -14.03 5.45
N LEU A 101 -33.58 -14.69 4.81
CA LEU A 101 -33.83 -15.64 3.71
C LEU A 101 -34.44 -16.97 4.17
N GLY A 102 -34.55 -17.23 5.46
CA GLY A 102 -35.10 -18.49 5.98
C GLY A 102 -34.20 -19.71 5.74
N LEU A 103 -32.89 -19.48 5.52
CA LEU A 103 -31.95 -20.58 5.30
C LEU A 103 -31.57 -21.27 6.63
N ALA A 104 -31.75 -22.60 6.66
CA ALA A 104 -31.25 -23.40 7.77
C ALA A 104 -29.73 -23.32 7.84
N GLY A 105 -29.19 -23.26 9.07
CA GLY A 105 -27.73 -23.21 9.27
C GLY A 105 -27.12 -21.81 9.14
N ALA A 106 -27.89 -20.73 9.18
CA ALA A 106 -27.42 -19.35 9.09
C ALA A 106 -26.26 -19.04 10.08
N GLY A 107 -26.32 -19.56 11.31
CA GLY A 107 -25.25 -19.43 12.31
C GLY A 107 -23.97 -20.17 11.88
N LEU A 108 -24.11 -21.39 11.39
CA LEU A 108 -22.99 -22.19 10.89
C LEU A 108 -22.31 -21.49 9.69
N ALA A 109 -23.09 -21.00 8.73
CA ALA A 109 -22.56 -20.26 7.58
C ALA A 109 -21.77 -19.01 8.00
N ALA A 110 -22.30 -18.23 8.93
CA ALA A 110 -21.62 -17.04 9.44
C ALA A 110 -20.33 -17.42 10.21
N THR A 111 -20.33 -18.49 10.98
CA THR A 111 -19.14 -18.98 11.70
C THR A 111 -18.07 -19.49 10.73
N VAL A 112 -18.46 -20.26 9.71
CA VAL A 112 -17.53 -20.70 8.66
C VAL A 112 -16.95 -19.52 7.92
N PHE A 113 -17.77 -18.54 7.48
CA PHE A 113 -17.27 -17.31 6.83
C PHE A 113 -16.31 -16.56 7.75
N LEU A 114 -16.63 -16.41 9.04
CA LEU A 114 -15.83 -15.69 10.03
C LEU A 114 -14.43 -16.29 10.21
N LEU A 115 -14.33 -17.62 10.16
CA LEU A 115 -13.14 -18.37 10.56
C LEU A 115 -12.42 -19.05 9.39
N HIS A 116 -12.86 -18.83 8.16
CA HIS A 116 -12.28 -19.51 7.02
C HIS A 116 -10.92 -18.94 6.64
N PRO A 117 -9.84 -19.74 6.48
CA PRO A 117 -8.49 -19.25 6.20
C PRO A 117 -8.38 -18.37 4.96
N MET A 118 -9.18 -18.61 3.94
CA MET A 118 -9.24 -17.81 2.72
C MET A 118 -9.66 -16.34 2.93
N GLN A 119 -10.13 -15.99 4.15
CA GLN A 119 -10.45 -14.60 4.50
C GLN A 119 -9.23 -13.83 5.03
N VAL A 120 -8.17 -14.55 5.43
CA VAL A 120 -7.03 -13.98 6.15
C VAL A 120 -6.36 -12.87 5.35
N GLU A 121 -6.12 -13.06 4.08
CA GLU A 121 -5.53 -12.04 3.21
C GLU A 121 -6.38 -10.75 3.22
N SER A 122 -7.70 -10.86 3.11
CA SER A 122 -8.61 -9.70 3.13
C SER A 122 -8.71 -8.99 4.48
N VAL A 123 -8.38 -9.67 5.58
CA VAL A 123 -8.54 -9.15 6.95
C VAL A 123 -7.22 -8.69 7.55
N ALA A 124 -6.15 -9.49 7.38
CA ALA A 124 -4.84 -9.22 7.92
C ALA A 124 -4.07 -8.14 7.13
N TRP A 125 -4.25 -8.05 5.81
CA TRP A 125 -3.65 -7.02 4.99
C TRP A 125 -4.45 -5.72 5.05
N VAL A 126 -3.84 -4.63 5.53
CA VAL A 126 -4.53 -3.34 5.75
C VAL A 126 -5.12 -2.77 4.47
N THR A 127 -4.39 -2.83 3.36
CA THR A 127 -4.84 -2.36 2.04
C THR A 127 -6.13 -3.05 1.57
N GLU A 128 -6.40 -4.30 1.99
CA GLU A 128 -7.64 -5.00 1.69
C GLU A 128 -8.84 -4.53 2.54
N ARG A 129 -8.72 -3.40 3.24
CA ARG A 129 -9.85 -2.62 3.77
C ARG A 129 -10.98 -2.50 2.75
N LYS A 130 -10.59 -2.35 1.49
CA LYS A 130 -11.52 -2.29 0.34
C LYS A 130 -12.48 -3.48 0.30
N ASN A 131 -12.02 -4.71 0.62
CA ASN A 131 -12.86 -5.90 0.66
C ASN A 131 -13.83 -5.90 1.84
N VAL A 132 -13.30 -5.72 3.05
CA VAL A 132 -14.11 -5.84 4.29
C VAL A 132 -15.13 -4.70 4.41
N LEU A 133 -14.77 -3.48 3.97
CA LEU A 133 -15.67 -2.33 3.98
C LEU A 133 -16.77 -2.47 2.92
N SER A 134 -16.40 -2.83 1.68
CA SER A 134 -17.36 -3.07 0.60
C SER A 134 -18.34 -4.18 0.95
N MET A 135 -17.88 -5.27 1.56
CA MET A 135 -18.73 -6.40 1.97
C MET A 135 -19.77 -5.99 3.02
N ALA A 136 -19.38 -5.20 4.03
CA ALA A 136 -20.31 -4.74 5.04
C ALA A 136 -21.47 -3.94 4.41
N PHE A 137 -21.17 -3.03 3.49
CA PHE A 137 -22.20 -2.28 2.74
C PHE A 137 -22.99 -3.18 1.78
N ALA A 138 -22.36 -4.12 1.08
CA ALA A 138 -23.01 -5.06 0.17
C ALA A 138 -24.04 -5.94 0.89
N LEU A 139 -23.66 -6.51 2.05
CA LEU A 139 -24.57 -7.29 2.87
C LEU A 139 -25.71 -6.45 3.47
N GLY A 140 -25.41 -5.20 3.84
CA GLY A 140 -26.43 -4.22 4.23
C GLY A 140 -27.41 -3.94 3.10
N ALA A 141 -26.92 -3.76 1.87
CA ALA A 141 -27.76 -3.58 0.67
C ALA A 141 -28.64 -4.81 0.41
N MET A 142 -28.11 -6.01 0.54
CA MET A 142 -28.86 -7.26 0.41
C MET A 142 -29.95 -7.40 1.49
N LEU A 143 -29.69 -7.00 2.74
CA LEU A 143 -30.68 -6.98 3.80
C LEU A 143 -31.82 -6.01 3.51
N ALA A 144 -31.49 -4.80 3.05
CA ALA A 144 -32.48 -3.81 2.65
C ALA A 144 -33.30 -4.29 1.43
N TRP A 145 -32.66 -4.99 0.49
CA TRP A 145 -33.34 -5.63 -0.64
C TRP A 145 -34.31 -6.75 -0.19
N VAL A 146 -33.88 -7.64 0.68
CA VAL A 146 -34.76 -8.70 1.24
C VAL A 146 -35.93 -8.09 2.00
N ARG A 147 -35.70 -6.98 2.71
CA ARG A 147 -36.81 -6.23 3.35
C ARG A 147 -37.78 -5.67 2.31
N TRP A 148 -37.29 -5.11 1.20
CA TRP A 148 -38.15 -4.64 0.10
C TRP A 148 -38.99 -5.78 -0.45
N LEU A 149 -38.43 -6.97 -0.68
CA LEU A 149 -39.11 -8.16 -1.13
C LEU A 149 -40.18 -8.67 -0.13
N SER A 150 -39.99 -8.39 1.16
CA SER A 150 -40.85 -8.89 2.25
C SER A 150 -42.03 -7.99 2.60
N VAL A 151 -42.07 -6.75 2.10
CA VAL A 151 -43.16 -5.80 2.36
C VAL A 151 -44.14 -5.74 1.17
N PRO A 152 -45.46 -5.52 1.40
CA PRO A 152 -46.43 -5.37 0.30
C PRO A 152 -46.08 -4.20 -0.62
N ALA A 153 -46.57 -4.29 -1.86
CA ALA A 153 -46.31 -3.31 -2.88
C ALA A 153 -46.93 -1.93 -2.55
N GLY A 154 -46.25 -0.83 -2.94
CA GLY A 154 -46.80 0.54 -2.97
C GLY A 154 -46.70 1.32 -1.66
N GLY A 155 -46.24 0.74 -0.57
CA GLY A 155 -46.10 1.46 0.70
C GLY A 155 -44.81 2.28 0.84
N ARG A 156 -44.82 3.34 1.69
CA ARG A 156 -43.60 4.12 2.05
C ARG A 156 -42.45 3.25 2.52
N GLY A 157 -42.73 2.10 3.14
CA GLY A 157 -41.73 1.13 3.59
C GLY A 157 -40.98 0.46 2.45
N ALA A 158 -41.64 0.15 1.34
CA ALA A 158 -40.99 -0.42 0.16
C ALA A 158 -40.03 0.59 -0.49
N LEU A 159 -40.46 1.85 -0.67
CA LEU A 159 -39.60 2.91 -1.23
C LEU A 159 -38.35 3.14 -0.35
N ARG A 160 -38.53 3.26 0.97
CA ARG A 160 -37.40 3.41 1.92
C ARG A 160 -36.41 2.25 1.85
N SER A 161 -36.91 1.01 1.73
CA SER A 161 -36.05 -0.17 1.64
C SER A 161 -35.30 -0.23 0.31
N ALA A 162 -35.93 0.12 -0.81
CA ALA A 162 -35.26 0.20 -2.12
C ALA A 162 -34.20 1.31 -2.12
N ALA A 163 -34.52 2.49 -1.58
CA ALA A 163 -33.58 3.61 -1.48
C ALA A 163 -32.38 3.27 -0.57
N ALA A 164 -32.62 2.63 0.57
CA ALA A 164 -31.56 2.17 1.47
C ALA A 164 -30.66 1.10 0.80
N ALA A 165 -31.27 0.15 0.05
CA ALA A 165 -30.51 -0.84 -0.71
C ALA A 165 -29.61 -0.17 -1.75
N PHE A 166 -30.13 0.81 -2.49
CA PHE A 166 -29.35 1.54 -3.49
C PHE A 166 -28.24 2.38 -2.85
N ALA A 167 -28.52 3.14 -1.80
CA ALA A 167 -27.52 3.93 -1.10
C ALA A 167 -26.37 3.05 -0.56
N LEU A 168 -26.69 1.92 0.08
CA LEU A 168 -25.67 0.98 0.58
C LEU A 168 -24.89 0.32 -0.57
N PHE A 169 -25.53 0.07 -1.71
CA PHE A 169 -24.84 -0.42 -2.90
C PHE A 169 -23.86 0.63 -3.45
N VAL A 170 -24.25 1.91 -3.51
CA VAL A 170 -23.34 3.01 -3.88
C VAL A 170 -22.13 3.02 -2.96
N LEU A 171 -22.33 2.94 -1.64
CA LEU A 171 -21.21 2.91 -0.67
C LEU A 171 -20.31 1.66 -0.86
N ALA A 172 -20.91 0.51 -1.18
CA ALA A 172 -20.15 -0.69 -1.51
C ALA A 172 -19.27 -0.50 -2.76
N MET A 173 -19.84 0.10 -3.84
CA MET A 173 -19.10 0.38 -5.08
C MET A 173 -17.99 1.41 -4.88
N LEU A 174 -18.21 2.45 -4.06
CA LEU A 174 -17.18 3.44 -3.69
C LEU A 174 -16.07 2.87 -2.78
N SER A 175 -16.29 1.68 -2.22
CA SER A 175 -15.28 0.96 -1.44
C SER A 175 -14.52 -0.07 -2.27
N LYS A 176 -15.19 -0.84 -3.12
CA LYS A 176 -14.59 -1.76 -4.11
C LYS A 176 -15.59 -2.14 -5.18
N THR A 177 -15.18 -2.07 -6.43
CA THR A 177 -16.06 -2.34 -7.58
C THR A 177 -16.45 -3.81 -7.76
N THR A 178 -15.83 -4.75 -7.03
CA THR A 178 -16.29 -6.15 -6.97
C THR A 178 -17.73 -6.29 -6.46
N ALA A 179 -18.28 -5.27 -5.77
CA ALA A 179 -19.69 -5.18 -5.41
C ALA A 179 -20.66 -5.20 -6.60
N VAL A 180 -20.18 -5.10 -7.85
CA VAL A 180 -20.96 -5.28 -9.09
C VAL A 180 -21.72 -6.62 -9.12
N ALA A 181 -21.32 -7.62 -8.35
CA ALA A 181 -22.04 -8.88 -8.18
C ALA A 181 -23.37 -8.75 -7.42
N VAL A 182 -23.57 -7.68 -6.63
CA VAL A 182 -24.74 -7.48 -5.77
C VAL A 182 -26.06 -7.45 -6.54
N PRO A 183 -26.24 -6.68 -7.63
CA PRO A 183 -27.49 -6.70 -8.37
C PRO A 183 -27.83 -8.07 -8.99
N VAL A 184 -26.84 -8.89 -9.35
CA VAL A 184 -27.06 -10.27 -9.78
C VAL A 184 -27.58 -11.12 -8.62
N ALA A 185 -26.97 -10.97 -7.43
CA ALA A 185 -27.45 -11.66 -6.23
C ALA A 185 -28.87 -11.22 -5.85
N MET A 186 -29.18 -9.93 -5.94
CA MET A 186 -30.54 -9.39 -5.73
C MET A 186 -31.56 -10.00 -6.70
N ALA A 187 -31.23 -10.07 -7.99
CA ALA A 187 -32.09 -10.68 -9.01
C ALA A 187 -32.29 -12.18 -8.75
N ALA A 188 -31.20 -12.92 -8.43
CA ALA A 188 -31.27 -14.35 -8.11
C ALA A 188 -32.14 -14.63 -6.88
N VAL A 189 -32.01 -13.82 -5.82
CA VAL A 189 -32.84 -13.92 -4.60
C VAL A 189 -34.31 -13.64 -4.90
N ALA A 190 -34.62 -12.62 -5.72
CA ALA A 190 -35.98 -12.32 -6.12
C ALA A 190 -36.63 -13.46 -6.94
N TRP A 191 -35.83 -14.10 -7.79
CA TRP A 191 -36.29 -15.22 -8.63
C TRP A 191 -36.39 -16.56 -7.88
N TRP A 192 -35.54 -16.76 -6.87
CA TRP A 192 -35.37 -18.05 -6.19
C TRP A 192 -36.66 -18.58 -5.54
N ARG A 193 -37.48 -17.69 -4.93
CA ARG A 193 -38.72 -18.06 -4.24
C ARG A 193 -39.80 -16.96 -4.38
N PRO A 194 -41.11 -17.29 -4.13
CA PRO A 194 -42.15 -16.27 -4.09
C PRO A 194 -41.94 -15.29 -2.92
N TRP A 195 -42.25 -14.03 -3.15
CA TRP A 195 -42.10 -12.95 -2.19
C TRP A 195 -43.41 -12.14 -2.04
N PRO A 196 -43.74 -11.62 -0.83
CA PRO A 196 -44.91 -10.80 -0.60
C PRO A 196 -45.01 -9.57 -1.51
N ALA A 197 -43.91 -8.91 -1.79
CA ALA A 197 -43.85 -7.75 -2.68
C ALA A 197 -44.30 -8.07 -4.12
N LEU A 198 -44.20 -9.33 -4.53
CA LEU A 198 -44.47 -9.81 -5.90
C LEU A 198 -45.78 -10.60 -5.98
N ALA A 199 -46.44 -10.83 -4.84
CA ALA A 199 -47.70 -11.57 -4.77
C ALA A 199 -48.83 -10.76 -5.46
N GLY A 200 -49.55 -11.43 -6.38
CA GLY A 200 -50.60 -10.79 -7.15
C GLY A 200 -50.13 -9.82 -8.25
N ASP A 201 -48.83 -9.62 -8.42
CA ASP A 201 -48.29 -8.81 -9.49
C ASP A 201 -48.37 -9.58 -10.84
N THR A 202 -49.01 -8.99 -11.86
CA THR A 202 -49.10 -9.59 -13.19
C THR A 202 -47.80 -9.52 -13.98
N ARG A 203 -46.85 -8.69 -13.56
CA ARG A 203 -45.57 -8.47 -14.24
C ARG A 203 -44.38 -8.42 -13.25
N PRO A 204 -44.16 -9.44 -12.43
CA PRO A 204 -43.19 -9.42 -11.36
C PRO A 204 -41.74 -9.19 -11.87
N VAL A 205 -41.41 -9.74 -13.03
CA VAL A 205 -40.06 -9.56 -13.65
C VAL A 205 -39.83 -8.09 -14.04
N ARG A 206 -40.83 -7.43 -14.62
CA ARG A 206 -40.76 -6.01 -15.00
C ARG A 206 -40.56 -5.12 -13.77
N ARG A 207 -41.27 -5.43 -12.69
CA ARG A 207 -41.15 -4.68 -11.43
C ARG A 207 -39.80 -4.81 -10.78
N VAL A 208 -39.29 -6.04 -10.66
CA VAL A 208 -37.94 -6.30 -10.14
C VAL A 208 -36.90 -5.63 -11.04
N GLY A 209 -37.03 -5.76 -12.37
CA GLY A 209 -36.13 -5.14 -13.34
C GLY A 209 -36.12 -3.62 -13.24
N ALA A 210 -37.26 -2.97 -13.07
CA ALA A 210 -37.33 -1.52 -12.91
C ALA A 210 -36.60 -1.01 -11.65
N VAL A 211 -36.68 -1.76 -10.52
CA VAL A 211 -35.98 -1.40 -9.30
C VAL A 211 -34.49 -1.70 -9.41
N LEU A 212 -34.09 -2.78 -10.10
CA LEU A 212 -32.66 -3.16 -10.26
C LEU A 212 -31.95 -2.41 -11.38
N ALA A 213 -32.68 -1.79 -12.33
CA ALA A 213 -32.08 -1.07 -13.44
C ALA A 213 -31.02 -0.04 -13.02
N PRO A 214 -31.24 0.84 -12.03
CA PRO A 214 -30.22 1.78 -11.57
C PRO A 214 -29.00 1.08 -10.94
N PHE A 215 -29.16 -0.09 -10.30
CA PHE A 215 -28.05 -0.86 -9.75
C PHE A 215 -27.15 -1.43 -10.86
N PHE A 216 -27.76 -2.01 -11.90
CA PHE A 216 -27.00 -2.51 -13.06
C PHE A 216 -26.34 -1.35 -13.82
N ALA A 217 -27.06 -0.24 -14.03
CA ALA A 217 -26.50 0.93 -14.71
C ALA A 217 -25.27 1.48 -13.97
N LEU A 218 -25.37 1.66 -12.65
CA LEU A 218 -24.23 2.09 -11.83
C LEU A 218 -23.12 1.05 -11.82
N GLY A 219 -23.44 -0.24 -11.68
CA GLY A 219 -22.46 -1.33 -11.68
C GLY A 219 -21.65 -1.37 -12.98
N ILE A 220 -22.32 -1.23 -14.14
CA ILE A 220 -21.67 -1.18 -15.46
C ILE A 220 -20.79 0.09 -15.56
N ALA A 221 -21.33 1.26 -15.21
CA ALA A 221 -20.59 2.52 -15.28
C ALA A 221 -19.32 2.49 -14.42
N MET A 222 -19.43 2.02 -13.17
CA MET A 222 -18.30 1.89 -12.25
C MET A 222 -17.32 0.80 -12.68
N GLY A 223 -17.80 -0.30 -13.24
CA GLY A 223 -16.94 -1.36 -13.80
C GLY A 223 -16.11 -0.85 -14.98
N LEU A 224 -16.72 -0.11 -15.91
CA LEU A 224 -16.01 0.53 -17.03
C LEU A 224 -15.02 1.60 -16.54
N PHE A 225 -15.43 2.40 -15.56
CA PHE A 225 -14.56 3.39 -14.96
C PHE A 225 -13.34 2.73 -14.27
N THR A 226 -13.54 1.64 -13.52
CA THR A 226 -12.43 0.89 -12.92
C THR A 226 -11.51 0.30 -13.98
N ALA A 227 -12.07 -0.29 -15.05
CA ALA A 227 -11.25 -0.81 -16.15
C ALA A 227 -10.42 0.29 -16.81
N TRP A 228 -10.96 1.49 -16.94
CA TRP A 228 -10.24 2.66 -17.43
C TRP A 228 -9.10 3.07 -16.46
N ILE A 229 -9.37 3.16 -15.15
CA ILE A 229 -8.35 3.44 -14.12
C ILE A 229 -7.23 2.39 -14.13
N GLU A 230 -7.56 1.10 -14.19
CA GLU A 230 -6.59 0.00 -14.24
C GLU A 230 -5.63 0.15 -15.42
N VAL A 231 -6.14 0.56 -16.58
CA VAL A 231 -5.32 0.73 -17.79
C VAL A 231 -4.52 2.04 -17.77
N THR A 232 -5.12 3.16 -17.33
CA THR A 232 -4.53 4.50 -17.50
C THR A 232 -3.74 5.00 -16.29
N VAL A 233 -4.10 4.55 -15.08
CA VAL A 233 -3.49 5.00 -13.83
C VAL A 233 -2.62 3.91 -13.20
N VAL A 234 -3.16 2.67 -13.13
CA VAL A 234 -2.48 1.55 -12.46
C VAL A 234 -1.46 0.84 -13.38
N GLY A 235 -1.64 0.97 -14.70
CA GLY A 235 -0.69 0.42 -15.67
C GLY A 235 -0.99 -1.02 -16.13
N ALA A 236 -2.23 -1.51 -16.02
CA ALA A 236 -2.64 -2.85 -16.45
C ALA A 236 -2.69 -3.02 -18.00
N SER A 237 -1.75 -2.43 -18.72
CA SER A 237 -1.68 -2.49 -20.21
C SER A 237 -0.27 -2.71 -20.75
N GLY A 238 0.76 -2.49 -19.96
CA GLY A 238 2.15 -2.38 -20.44
C GLY A 238 2.91 -3.69 -20.58
N GLY A 239 2.45 -4.82 -20.04
CA GLY A 239 3.18 -6.09 -20.00
C GLY A 239 2.73 -7.11 -21.03
N ALA A 240 3.58 -8.10 -21.31
CA ALA A 240 3.26 -9.23 -22.18
C ALA A 240 2.09 -10.06 -21.62
N GLU A 241 1.96 -10.12 -20.32
CA GLU A 241 0.90 -10.79 -19.56
C GLU A 241 -0.49 -10.22 -19.87
N PHE A 242 -0.59 -8.93 -20.24
CA PHE A 242 -1.85 -8.29 -20.61
C PHE A 242 -2.19 -8.45 -22.09
N ARG A 243 -1.29 -9.01 -22.92
CA ARG A 243 -1.49 -9.24 -24.36
C ARG A 243 -2.06 -10.61 -24.69
N ARG A 244 -2.44 -11.41 -23.68
CA ARG A 244 -3.05 -12.73 -23.90
C ARG A 244 -4.32 -12.62 -24.73
N GLY A 245 -4.49 -13.56 -25.68
CA GLY A 245 -5.68 -13.64 -26.52
C GLY A 245 -6.94 -14.00 -25.72
N LEU A 246 -8.12 -13.64 -26.23
CA LEU A 246 -9.40 -13.91 -25.55
C LEU A 246 -9.58 -15.41 -25.24
N ALA A 247 -9.20 -16.30 -26.17
CA ALA A 247 -9.33 -17.74 -25.96
C ALA A 247 -8.49 -18.23 -24.78
N GLU A 248 -7.25 -17.75 -24.64
CA GLU A 248 -6.38 -18.07 -23.51
C GLU A 248 -6.95 -17.57 -22.18
N ARG A 249 -7.48 -16.33 -22.16
CA ARG A 249 -8.14 -15.77 -20.99
C ARG A 249 -9.36 -16.56 -20.57
N VAL A 250 -10.19 -17.01 -21.51
CA VAL A 250 -11.37 -17.83 -21.22
C VAL A 250 -10.98 -19.18 -20.63
N LEU A 251 -9.92 -19.83 -21.18
CA LEU A 251 -9.40 -21.09 -20.66
C LEU A 251 -8.84 -20.93 -19.23
N GLN A 252 -8.13 -19.84 -18.97
CA GLN A 252 -7.61 -19.51 -17.63
C GLN A 252 -8.75 -19.17 -16.66
N ALA A 253 -9.71 -18.37 -17.08
CA ALA A 253 -10.89 -17.99 -16.28
C ALA A 253 -11.68 -19.21 -15.81
N ALA A 254 -11.84 -20.22 -16.68
CA ALA A 254 -12.52 -21.44 -16.31
C ALA A 254 -11.75 -22.24 -15.24
N GLN A 255 -10.41 -22.28 -15.33
CA GLN A 255 -9.58 -22.91 -14.30
C GLN A 255 -9.67 -22.13 -12.97
N ALA A 256 -9.59 -20.79 -13.02
CA ALA A 256 -9.73 -19.93 -11.85
C ALA A 256 -11.08 -20.09 -11.15
N TRP A 257 -12.17 -20.24 -11.89
CA TRP A 257 -13.51 -20.47 -11.34
C TRP A 257 -13.56 -21.73 -10.46
N TRP A 258 -12.95 -22.84 -10.91
CA TRP A 258 -12.86 -24.07 -10.14
C TRP A 258 -11.84 -23.99 -9.01
N TRP A 259 -10.75 -23.25 -9.23
CA TRP A 259 -9.72 -23.04 -8.21
C TRP A 259 -10.32 -22.37 -6.96
N TYR A 260 -11.10 -21.28 -7.10
CA TYR A 260 -11.74 -20.62 -5.96
C TYR A 260 -12.64 -21.57 -5.17
N LEU A 261 -13.37 -22.44 -5.84
CA LEU A 261 -14.22 -23.41 -5.20
C LEU A 261 -13.40 -24.49 -4.46
N GLY A 262 -12.33 -24.98 -5.10
CA GLY A 262 -11.44 -25.99 -4.54
C GLY A 262 -10.63 -25.49 -3.35
N ALA A 263 -9.99 -24.32 -3.49
CA ALA A 263 -9.21 -23.68 -2.43
C ALA A 263 -10.07 -23.32 -1.21
N TRP A 264 -11.32 -22.93 -1.44
CA TRP A 264 -12.26 -22.72 -0.33
C TRP A 264 -12.67 -24.03 0.33
N ALA A 265 -12.89 -25.13 -0.43
CA ALA A 265 -13.26 -26.41 0.14
C ALA A 265 -12.12 -27.09 0.92
N VAL A 266 -10.87 -26.88 0.50
CA VAL A 266 -9.65 -27.46 1.09
C VAL A 266 -8.60 -26.36 1.25
N PRO A 267 -8.68 -25.52 2.31
CA PRO A 267 -7.85 -24.32 2.45
C PRO A 267 -6.47 -24.64 3.09
N THR A 268 -5.72 -25.58 2.51
CA THR A 268 -4.42 -26.02 3.04
C THR A 268 -3.22 -25.44 2.29
N ASP A 269 -3.42 -25.01 1.05
CA ASP A 269 -2.36 -24.50 0.18
C ASP A 269 -2.64 -23.05 -0.23
N LEU A 270 -2.74 -22.21 0.80
CA LEU A 270 -2.98 -20.77 0.64
C LEU A 270 -1.65 -20.01 0.64
N SER A 271 -1.49 -19.07 -0.29
CA SER A 271 -0.27 -18.29 -0.48
C SER A 271 -0.58 -16.90 -1.03
N PHE A 272 0.21 -15.91 -0.68
CA PHE A 272 0.03 -14.54 -1.16
C PHE A 272 0.18 -14.44 -2.70
N VAL A 273 1.09 -15.22 -3.28
CA VAL A 273 1.27 -15.36 -4.74
C VAL A 273 1.12 -16.82 -5.10
N HIS A 274 0.03 -17.16 -5.79
CA HIS A 274 -0.25 -18.52 -6.22
C HIS A 274 0.53 -18.88 -7.49
N PRO A 275 0.94 -20.15 -7.64
CA PRO A 275 1.58 -20.63 -8.86
C PRO A 275 0.71 -20.43 -10.10
N ALA A 276 1.34 -20.25 -11.26
CA ALA A 276 0.65 -20.27 -12.53
C ALA A 276 -0.04 -21.61 -12.75
N PHE A 277 -1.21 -21.58 -13.41
CA PHE A 277 -1.86 -22.83 -13.77
C PHE A 277 -0.97 -23.64 -14.69
N ALA A 278 -0.94 -24.96 -14.46
CA ALA A 278 -0.15 -25.86 -15.30
C ALA A 278 -0.55 -25.72 -16.77
N PRO A 279 0.41 -25.65 -17.70
CA PRO A 279 0.16 -25.41 -19.10
C PRO A 279 -0.69 -26.53 -19.74
N GLY A 280 -1.47 -26.17 -20.77
CA GLY A 280 -2.29 -27.08 -21.51
C GLY A 280 -3.73 -26.60 -21.69
N ALA A 281 -4.08 -26.26 -22.94
CA ALA A 281 -5.42 -25.81 -23.31
C ALA A 281 -6.52 -26.83 -22.94
N TRP A 282 -6.19 -28.13 -22.91
CA TRP A 282 -7.14 -29.20 -22.56
C TRP A 282 -7.69 -29.07 -21.13
N ARG A 283 -6.89 -28.57 -20.18
CA ARG A 283 -7.33 -28.35 -18.78
C ARG A 283 -8.38 -27.25 -18.69
N GLY A 284 -8.16 -26.15 -19.40
CA GLY A 284 -9.15 -25.07 -19.50
C GLY A 284 -10.43 -25.55 -20.23
N ALA A 285 -10.28 -26.34 -21.31
CA ALA A 285 -11.42 -26.93 -22.02
C ALA A 285 -12.23 -27.87 -21.13
N LEU A 286 -11.55 -28.72 -20.34
CA LEU A 286 -12.20 -29.60 -19.36
C LEU A 286 -12.92 -28.79 -18.26
N ALA A 287 -12.29 -27.71 -17.79
CA ALA A 287 -12.92 -26.81 -16.80
C ALA A 287 -14.19 -26.14 -17.36
N ILE A 288 -14.18 -25.70 -18.64
CA ILE A 288 -15.35 -25.19 -19.33
C ILE A 288 -16.44 -26.26 -19.43
N ALA A 289 -16.10 -27.47 -19.88
CA ALA A 289 -17.04 -28.59 -20.03
C ALA A 289 -17.69 -28.94 -18.69
N ALA A 290 -16.90 -29.02 -17.60
CA ALA A 290 -17.38 -29.29 -16.26
C ALA A 290 -18.29 -28.16 -15.74
N GLY A 291 -17.94 -26.88 -15.99
CA GLY A 291 -18.76 -25.73 -15.64
C GLY A 291 -20.10 -25.71 -16.41
N ALA A 292 -20.06 -26.01 -17.70
CA ALA A 292 -21.28 -26.14 -18.53
C ALA A 292 -22.17 -27.30 -18.03
N ALA A 293 -21.59 -28.45 -17.72
CA ALA A 293 -22.33 -29.58 -17.15
C ALA A 293 -22.99 -29.22 -15.79
N ALA A 294 -22.24 -28.54 -14.91
CA ALA A 294 -22.78 -28.05 -13.63
C ALA A 294 -23.92 -27.05 -13.84
N PHE A 295 -23.76 -26.11 -14.77
CA PHE A 295 -24.83 -25.16 -15.13
C PHE A 295 -26.08 -25.86 -15.64
N VAL A 296 -25.93 -26.83 -16.58
CA VAL A 296 -27.04 -27.60 -17.13
C VAL A 296 -27.73 -28.40 -16.04
N ALA A 297 -26.98 -29.04 -15.15
CA ALA A 297 -27.56 -29.78 -14.00
C ALA A 297 -28.37 -28.86 -13.08
N CYS A 298 -27.85 -27.68 -12.76
CA CYS A 298 -28.54 -26.67 -11.97
C CYS A 298 -29.79 -26.12 -12.70
N ALA A 299 -29.72 -25.92 -14.02
CA ALA A 299 -30.85 -25.46 -14.82
C ALA A 299 -31.98 -26.52 -14.91
N VAL A 300 -31.61 -27.80 -15.07
CA VAL A 300 -32.57 -28.92 -15.03
C VAL A 300 -33.23 -29.04 -13.66
N ALA A 301 -32.43 -28.91 -12.57
CA ALA A 301 -32.98 -28.89 -11.22
C ALA A 301 -33.96 -27.73 -11.02
N ALA A 302 -33.64 -26.56 -11.53
CA ALA A 302 -34.51 -25.38 -11.45
C ALA A 302 -35.83 -25.57 -12.22
N ARG A 303 -35.81 -26.18 -13.41
CA ARG A 303 -37.03 -26.56 -14.17
C ARG A 303 -37.90 -27.57 -13.44
N ARG A 304 -37.31 -28.43 -12.61
CA ARG A 304 -37.99 -29.38 -11.70
C ARG A 304 -38.46 -28.76 -10.38
N GLY A 305 -38.34 -27.43 -10.22
CA GLY A 305 -38.78 -26.70 -9.03
C GLY A 305 -37.68 -26.41 -8.00
N ALA A 306 -36.49 -26.99 -8.13
CA ALA A 306 -35.36 -26.76 -7.23
C ALA A 306 -34.49 -25.58 -7.73
N ARG A 307 -34.95 -24.34 -7.53
CA ARG A 307 -34.26 -23.14 -8.02
C ARG A 307 -32.98 -22.76 -7.28
N GLY A 308 -32.79 -23.29 -6.06
CA GLY A 308 -31.66 -22.93 -5.19
C GLY A 308 -30.28 -23.18 -5.80
N PRO A 309 -29.98 -24.38 -6.38
CA PRO A 309 -28.68 -24.66 -7.02
C PRO A 309 -28.33 -23.70 -8.14
N LEU A 310 -29.29 -23.33 -9.01
CA LEU A 310 -29.03 -22.39 -10.09
C LEU A 310 -28.83 -20.97 -9.56
N ALA A 311 -29.60 -20.53 -8.57
CA ALA A 311 -29.38 -19.24 -7.90
C ALA A 311 -27.98 -19.18 -7.26
N TRP A 312 -27.55 -20.23 -6.58
CA TRP A 312 -26.20 -20.37 -6.03
C TRP A 312 -25.13 -20.24 -7.13
N PHE A 313 -25.26 -21.03 -8.20
CA PHE A 313 -24.32 -21.04 -9.31
C PHE A 313 -24.15 -19.64 -9.93
N LEU A 314 -25.27 -18.94 -10.18
CA LEU A 314 -25.25 -17.59 -10.77
C LEU A 314 -24.60 -16.56 -9.84
N VAL A 315 -24.92 -16.60 -8.53
CA VAL A 315 -24.38 -15.66 -7.56
C VAL A 315 -22.89 -15.92 -7.32
N TYR A 316 -22.49 -17.20 -7.21
CA TYR A 316 -21.08 -17.57 -7.10
C TYR A 316 -20.28 -17.11 -8.33
N SER A 317 -20.77 -17.41 -9.54
CA SER A 317 -20.12 -17.01 -10.78
C SER A 317 -19.99 -15.48 -10.90
N ALA A 318 -21.03 -14.73 -10.53
CA ALA A 318 -20.98 -13.27 -10.52
C ALA A 318 -19.99 -12.73 -9.48
N ALA A 319 -19.86 -13.39 -8.32
CA ALA A 319 -18.97 -12.97 -7.26
C ALA A 319 -17.48 -13.14 -7.62
N VAL A 320 -17.13 -14.21 -8.36
CA VAL A 320 -15.73 -14.46 -8.80
C VAL A 320 -15.42 -13.82 -10.14
N PHE A 321 -16.43 -13.44 -10.96
CA PHE A 321 -16.27 -12.95 -12.32
C PHE A 321 -15.22 -11.84 -12.49
N PRO A 322 -15.18 -10.79 -11.63
CA PRO A 322 -14.18 -9.72 -11.77
C PRO A 322 -12.73 -10.22 -11.70
N ALA A 323 -12.51 -11.33 -10.97
CA ALA A 323 -11.19 -11.87 -10.68
C ALA A 323 -10.74 -13.00 -11.63
N LEU A 324 -11.57 -13.35 -12.61
CA LEU A 324 -11.27 -14.49 -13.49
C LEU A 324 -10.23 -14.20 -14.60
N GLY A 325 -9.74 -12.97 -14.72
CA GLY A 325 -8.72 -12.61 -15.70
C GLY A 325 -9.24 -12.38 -17.11
N ILE A 326 -10.57 -12.28 -17.29
CA ILE A 326 -11.16 -11.87 -18.58
C ILE A 326 -10.85 -10.40 -18.85
N LEU A 327 -10.94 -9.56 -17.83
CA LEU A 327 -10.48 -8.16 -17.84
C LEU A 327 -9.06 -8.06 -17.31
N ASN A 328 -8.29 -7.11 -17.84
CA ASN A 328 -6.98 -6.81 -17.30
C ASN A 328 -7.13 -6.17 -15.91
N LEU A 329 -6.58 -6.83 -14.90
CA LEU A 329 -6.41 -6.32 -13.55
C LEU A 329 -4.94 -6.44 -13.20
N TYR A 330 -4.36 -5.40 -12.63
CA TYR A 330 -2.93 -5.35 -12.36
C TYR A 330 -2.40 -6.54 -11.52
N PRO A 331 -3.09 -7.00 -10.45
CA PRO A 331 -2.62 -8.15 -9.66
C PRO A 331 -2.48 -9.45 -10.44
N LEU A 332 -3.21 -9.62 -11.57
CA LEU A 332 -3.11 -10.81 -12.41
C LEU A 332 -1.78 -10.92 -13.19
N ARG A 333 -0.95 -9.90 -13.11
CA ARG A 333 0.45 -9.93 -13.55
C ARG A 333 1.28 -10.90 -12.71
N TYR A 334 0.99 -11.02 -11.43
CA TYR A 334 1.78 -11.77 -10.47
C TYR A 334 1.29 -13.20 -10.28
N ALA A 335 -0.04 -13.39 -10.29
CA ALA A 335 -0.66 -14.70 -10.09
C ALA A 335 -2.00 -14.77 -10.83
N PRO A 336 -2.41 -15.97 -11.31
CA PRO A 336 -3.69 -16.14 -12.00
C PRO A 336 -4.89 -16.00 -11.06
N VAL A 337 -4.69 -16.12 -9.76
CA VAL A 337 -5.70 -16.07 -8.68
C VAL A 337 -5.07 -15.45 -7.43
N ALA A 338 -5.93 -14.87 -6.56
CA ALA A 338 -5.54 -14.38 -5.24
C ALA A 338 -6.68 -14.62 -4.25
N GLU A 339 -6.36 -14.91 -2.99
CA GLU A 339 -7.35 -15.29 -1.97
C GLU A 339 -8.37 -14.18 -1.71
N HIS A 340 -7.90 -12.94 -1.64
CA HIS A 340 -8.74 -11.77 -1.37
C HIS A 340 -9.84 -11.54 -2.43
N PHE A 341 -9.69 -12.05 -3.65
CA PHE A 341 -10.74 -12.03 -4.66
C PHE A 341 -11.87 -13.01 -4.36
N GLY A 342 -11.61 -14.07 -3.59
CA GLY A 342 -12.60 -15.05 -3.15
C GLY A 342 -13.50 -14.56 -2.00
N TYR A 343 -13.24 -13.37 -1.44
CA TYR A 343 -13.92 -12.88 -0.24
C TYR A 343 -15.45 -12.78 -0.40
N VAL A 344 -15.94 -12.23 -1.50
CA VAL A 344 -17.39 -12.13 -1.80
C VAL A 344 -17.99 -13.52 -2.01
N ALA A 345 -17.33 -14.37 -2.79
CA ALA A 345 -17.81 -15.72 -3.11
C ALA A 345 -17.90 -16.62 -1.87
N SER A 346 -17.04 -16.41 -0.88
CA SER A 346 -17.04 -17.16 0.39
C SER A 346 -18.36 -17.08 1.13
N THR A 347 -19.10 -15.98 1.04
CA THR A 347 -20.43 -15.84 1.66
C THR A 347 -21.43 -16.84 1.09
N VAL A 348 -21.35 -17.06 -0.22
CA VAL A 348 -22.23 -17.95 -0.99
C VAL A 348 -21.86 -19.41 -0.76
N MET A 349 -20.56 -19.70 -0.70
CA MET A 349 -20.03 -21.03 -0.42
C MET A 349 -20.34 -21.47 1.00
N ALA A 350 -20.15 -20.59 1.99
CA ALA A 350 -20.52 -20.86 3.39
C ALA A 350 -22.02 -21.10 3.56
N ALA A 351 -22.87 -20.36 2.85
CA ALA A 351 -24.31 -20.57 2.87
C ALA A 351 -24.71 -21.92 2.27
N ALA A 352 -24.10 -22.33 1.15
CA ALA A 352 -24.36 -23.62 0.52
C ALA A 352 -23.90 -24.80 1.39
N LEU A 353 -22.69 -24.71 1.96
CA LEU A 353 -22.16 -25.72 2.89
C LEU A 353 -23.10 -25.90 4.09
N ALA A 354 -23.47 -24.80 4.76
CA ALA A 354 -24.33 -24.84 5.93
C ALA A 354 -25.72 -25.39 5.62
N TRP A 355 -26.31 -25.01 4.48
CA TRP A 355 -27.59 -25.55 4.01
C TRP A 355 -27.49 -27.05 3.73
N GLY A 356 -26.43 -27.51 3.04
CA GLY A 356 -26.20 -28.94 2.80
C GLY A 356 -26.00 -29.73 4.07
N ALA A 357 -25.18 -29.21 5.00
CA ALA A 357 -24.95 -29.81 6.31
C ALA A 357 -26.27 -29.96 7.12
N MET A 358 -27.08 -28.90 7.13
CA MET A 358 -28.38 -28.95 7.84
C MET A 358 -29.38 -29.91 7.21
N ARG A 359 -29.33 -30.08 5.89
CA ARG A 359 -30.15 -31.11 5.21
C ARG A 359 -29.68 -32.53 5.50
N ALA A 360 -28.38 -32.75 5.52
CA ALA A 360 -27.82 -34.03 5.94
C ALA A 360 -28.17 -34.33 7.40
N TRP A 361 -28.03 -33.30 8.25
CA TRP A 361 -28.40 -33.40 9.67
C TRP A 361 -29.88 -33.78 9.89
N ALA A 362 -30.80 -33.20 9.13
CA ALA A 362 -32.23 -33.49 9.21
C ALA A 362 -32.59 -34.93 8.80
N ARG A 363 -31.69 -35.65 8.11
CA ARG A 363 -31.87 -37.08 7.72
C ARG A 363 -31.31 -38.05 8.74
N ILE A 364 -30.47 -37.58 9.68
CA ILE A 364 -29.91 -38.40 10.74
C ILE A 364 -30.97 -38.52 11.81
N ASP A 365 -31.49 -39.72 12.00
CA ASP A 365 -32.51 -40.03 13.00
C ASP A 365 -32.03 -39.62 14.41
N ALA A 366 -32.92 -39.10 15.24
CA ALA A 366 -32.61 -38.31 16.44
C ALA A 366 -32.06 -39.12 17.64
N ALA A 367 -31.49 -40.31 17.46
CA ALA A 367 -30.82 -41.07 18.52
C ALA A 367 -29.60 -40.28 19.04
N GLY A 368 -29.56 -40.05 20.34
CA GLY A 368 -28.68 -39.09 21.03
C GLY A 368 -27.18 -39.14 20.69
N THR A 369 -26.65 -40.28 20.24
CA THR A 369 -25.23 -40.46 19.89
C THR A 369 -24.86 -39.77 18.56
N ALA A 370 -25.67 -39.91 17.52
CA ALA A 370 -25.43 -39.30 16.24
C ALA A 370 -25.51 -37.75 16.34
N ARG A 371 -26.40 -37.24 17.15
CA ARG A 371 -26.53 -35.80 17.43
C ARG A 371 -25.32 -35.26 18.19
N ARG A 372 -24.77 -36.01 19.17
CA ARG A 372 -23.55 -35.62 19.88
C ARG A 372 -22.34 -35.64 18.95
N ALA A 373 -22.20 -36.67 18.12
CA ALA A 373 -21.12 -36.79 17.14
C ALA A 373 -21.13 -35.65 16.14
N GLY A 374 -22.28 -35.26 15.60
CA GLY A 374 -22.39 -34.14 14.69
C GLY A 374 -22.10 -32.78 15.35
N THR A 375 -22.52 -32.58 16.63
CA THR A 375 -22.13 -31.35 17.35
C THR A 375 -20.63 -31.31 17.58
N ALA A 376 -20.01 -32.45 17.94
CA ALA A 376 -18.56 -32.55 18.08
C ALA A 376 -17.82 -32.27 16.77
N LEU A 377 -18.35 -32.77 15.63
CA LEU A 377 -17.79 -32.48 14.31
C LEU A 377 -17.83 -30.97 13.97
N VAL A 378 -18.98 -30.32 14.21
CA VAL A 378 -19.09 -28.87 14.00
C VAL A 378 -18.10 -28.08 14.86
N ALA A 379 -17.97 -28.49 16.15
CA ALA A 379 -16.99 -27.88 17.04
C ALA A 379 -15.54 -28.10 16.55
N ALA A 380 -15.21 -29.33 16.14
CA ALA A 380 -13.89 -29.68 15.62
C ALA A 380 -13.56 -28.85 14.37
N VAL A 381 -14.48 -28.78 13.40
CA VAL A 381 -14.31 -27.94 12.17
C VAL A 381 -14.13 -26.48 12.54
N THR A 382 -14.91 -25.95 13.50
CA THR A 382 -14.80 -24.56 13.96
C THR A 382 -13.42 -24.26 14.54
N VAL A 383 -12.92 -25.15 15.41
CA VAL A 383 -11.59 -25.02 16.03
C VAL A 383 -10.49 -25.15 14.98
N THR A 384 -10.62 -26.10 14.04
CA THR A 384 -9.65 -26.31 12.97
C THR A 384 -9.57 -25.07 12.07
N LEU A 385 -10.71 -24.51 11.62
CA LEU A 385 -10.73 -23.30 10.81
C LEU A 385 -10.11 -22.12 11.55
N ALA A 386 -10.43 -21.92 12.82
CA ALA A 386 -9.83 -20.86 13.63
C ALA A 386 -8.30 -21.04 13.77
N GLY A 387 -7.84 -22.27 13.99
CA GLY A 387 -6.42 -22.61 14.07
C GLY A 387 -5.67 -22.37 12.75
N LEU A 388 -6.25 -22.81 11.63
CA LEU A 388 -5.69 -22.57 10.30
C LEU A 388 -5.64 -21.07 9.96
N SER A 389 -6.69 -20.33 10.27
CA SER A 389 -6.70 -18.87 10.07
C SER A 389 -5.67 -18.16 10.95
N ASN A 390 -5.52 -18.58 12.22
CA ASN A 390 -4.48 -18.04 13.09
C ASN A 390 -3.08 -18.33 12.56
N ALA A 391 -2.84 -19.55 12.10
CA ALA A 391 -1.56 -19.94 11.52
C ALA A 391 -1.26 -19.16 10.22
N HIS A 392 -2.26 -19.00 9.35
CA HIS A 392 -2.11 -18.25 8.11
C HIS A 392 -1.92 -16.75 8.37
N ALA A 393 -2.60 -16.16 9.36
CA ALA A 393 -2.45 -14.76 9.74
C ALA A 393 -1.05 -14.40 10.23
N ARG A 394 -0.27 -15.35 10.73
CA ARG A 394 1.13 -15.13 11.13
C ARG A 394 2.03 -14.81 9.93
N ALA A 395 1.71 -15.30 8.73
CA ALA A 395 2.45 -14.97 7.53
C ALA A 395 2.35 -13.47 7.16
N TYR A 396 1.37 -12.77 7.69
CA TYR A 396 1.13 -11.34 7.47
C TYR A 396 1.70 -10.44 8.59
N ALA A 397 2.60 -10.96 9.43
CA ALA A 397 3.16 -10.21 10.54
C ALA A 397 3.99 -8.99 10.09
N ASP A 398 4.78 -9.15 9.04
CA ASP A 398 5.60 -8.13 8.41
C ASP A 398 5.92 -8.53 6.96
N ALA A 399 6.51 -7.61 6.19
CA ALA A 399 6.80 -7.84 4.78
C ALA A 399 7.82 -8.97 4.56
N GLU A 400 8.87 -9.08 5.38
CA GLU A 400 9.85 -10.15 5.24
C GLU A 400 9.22 -11.53 5.48
N THR A 401 8.48 -11.67 6.56
CA THR A 401 7.76 -12.90 6.91
C THR A 401 6.79 -13.30 5.79
N LEU A 402 6.06 -12.34 5.22
CA LEU A 402 5.13 -12.57 4.12
C LEU A 402 5.81 -13.13 2.87
N TRP A 403 6.91 -12.49 2.46
CA TRP A 403 7.61 -12.90 1.24
C TRP A 403 8.35 -14.23 1.41
N ARG A 404 8.96 -14.49 2.57
CA ARG A 404 9.58 -15.78 2.86
C ARG A 404 8.56 -16.91 2.89
N ALA A 405 7.42 -16.73 3.57
CA ALA A 405 6.34 -17.70 3.57
C ALA A 405 5.74 -17.93 2.17
N THR A 406 5.73 -16.90 1.33
CA THR A 406 5.30 -17.01 -0.07
C THR A 406 6.28 -17.89 -0.87
N LEU A 407 7.59 -17.67 -0.73
CA LEU A 407 8.62 -18.47 -1.43
C LEU A 407 8.68 -19.93 -0.96
N GLU A 408 8.37 -20.21 0.31
CA GLU A 408 8.26 -21.58 0.80
C GLU A 408 7.16 -22.37 0.10
N ARG A 409 6.05 -21.71 -0.26
CA ARG A 409 4.88 -22.34 -0.92
C ARG A 409 4.93 -22.26 -2.44
N ASN A 410 5.42 -21.16 -2.96
CA ASN A 410 5.61 -20.92 -4.38
C ASN A 410 7.04 -20.44 -4.64
N PRO A 411 7.99 -21.37 -4.83
CA PRO A 411 9.36 -20.99 -5.15
C PRO A 411 9.49 -20.13 -6.41
N ASP A 412 8.56 -20.20 -7.34
CA ASP A 412 8.58 -19.44 -8.60
C ASP A 412 7.89 -18.06 -8.50
N ALA A 413 7.55 -17.61 -7.28
CA ALA A 413 7.00 -16.29 -7.04
C ALA A 413 8.08 -15.20 -7.19
N TRP A 414 8.36 -14.78 -8.43
CA TRP A 414 9.35 -13.75 -8.71
C TRP A 414 9.09 -12.44 -7.97
N LEU A 415 7.82 -12.08 -7.77
CA LEU A 415 7.44 -10.91 -6.99
C LEU A 415 7.98 -10.99 -5.56
N ALA A 416 7.86 -12.16 -4.91
CA ALA A 416 8.35 -12.34 -3.55
C ALA A 416 9.87 -12.24 -3.46
N SER A 417 10.59 -12.87 -4.42
CA SER A 417 12.05 -12.73 -4.51
C SER A 417 12.45 -11.27 -4.72
N ASN A 418 11.76 -10.56 -5.63
CA ASN A 418 12.03 -9.16 -5.95
C ASN A 418 11.83 -8.21 -4.76
N ASN A 419 10.75 -8.39 -4.00
CA ASN A 419 10.48 -7.55 -2.83
C ASN A 419 11.42 -7.87 -1.65
N LEU A 420 11.85 -9.12 -1.51
CA LEU A 420 12.85 -9.49 -0.51
C LEU A 420 14.21 -8.83 -0.76
N VAL A 421 14.60 -8.60 -2.02
CA VAL A 421 15.87 -7.89 -2.33
C VAL A 421 15.95 -6.57 -1.57
N VAL A 422 14.89 -5.76 -1.61
CA VAL A 422 14.87 -4.45 -0.95
C VAL A 422 15.05 -4.59 0.57
N ILE A 423 14.30 -5.50 1.18
CA ILE A 423 14.34 -5.74 2.63
C ILE A 423 15.71 -6.25 3.07
N VAL A 424 16.30 -7.16 2.29
CA VAL A 424 17.61 -7.73 2.58
C VAL A 424 18.72 -6.67 2.44
N LEU A 425 18.63 -5.77 1.45
CA LEU A 425 19.54 -4.64 1.31
C LEU A 425 19.42 -3.62 2.47
N GLU A 426 18.21 -3.36 2.95
CA GLU A 426 18.00 -2.50 4.14
C GLU A 426 18.63 -3.14 5.39
N ARG A 427 18.48 -4.44 5.57
CA ARG A 427 19.12 -5.17 6.67
C ARG A 427 20.64 -5.21 6.54
N MET A 428 21.15 -5.36 5.32
CA MET A 428 22.58 -5.27 5.05
C MET A 428 23.15 -3.91 5.45
N GLN A 429 22.45 -2.81 5.11
CA GLN A 429 22.87 -1.48 5.52
C GLN A 429 22.87 -1.33 7.05
N ALA A 430 21.83 -1.81 7.73
CA ALA A 430 21.77 -1.81 9.19
C ALA A 430 22.91 -2.62 9.83
N ALA A 431 23.33 -3.76 9.25
CA ALA A 431 24.47 -4.53 9.69
C ALA A 431 25.80 -3.77 9.51
N LEU A 432 25.95 -3.06 8.39
CA LEU A 432 27.12 -2.16 8.16
C LEU A 432 27.17 -1.04 9.20
N ASP A 433 26.05 -0.40 9.47
CA ASP A 433 25.94 0.69 10.45
C ASP A 433 26.26 0.19 11.88
N ALA A 434 25.93 -1.07 12.18
CA ALA A 434 26.30 -1.76 13.43
C ALA A 434 27.77 -2.28 13.45
N GLY A 435 28.50 -2.17 12.34
CA GLY A 435 29.87 -2.65 12.22
C GLY A 435 30.00 -4.16 11.97
N ASP A 436 28.91 -4.88 11.74
CA ASP A 436 28.90 -6.33 11.45
C ASP A 436 29.06 -6.59 9.95
N ARG A 437 30.31 -6.55 9.49
CA ARG A 437 30.66 -6.82 8.09
C ARG A 437 30.31 -8.23 7.64
N ALA A 438 30.48 -9.23 8.50
CA ALA A 438 30.24 -10.62 8.13
C ALA A 438 28.75 -10.85 7.86
N ALA A 439 27.85 -10.28 8.69
CA ALA A 439 26.42 -10.29 8.43
C ALA A 439 26.05 -9.51 7.16
N ALA A 440 26.67 -8.36 6.93
CA ALA A 440 26.42 -7.55 5.74
C ALA A 440 26.82 -8.29 4.45
N ASP A 441 27.97 -8.95 4.42
CA ASP A 441 28.44 -9.73 3.27
C ASP A 441 27.49 -10.92 2.98
N ALA A 442 27.03 -11.61 4.02
CA ALA A 442 26.05 -12.71 3.87
C ALA A 442 24.71 -12.21 3.31
N LEU A 443 24.20 -11.07 3.80
CA LEU A 443 22.98 -10.46 3.31
C LEU A 443 23.11 -9.96 1.86
N LEU A 444 24.27 -9.43 1.49
CA LEU A 444 24.53 -9.02 0.11
C LEU A 444 24.51 -10.22 -0.85
N ALA A 445 25.09 -11.36 -0.45
CA ALA A 445 25.03 -12.59 -1.21
C ALA A 445 23.58 -13.13 -1.34
N GLU A 446 22.76 -13.03 -0.28
CA GLU A 446 21.35 -13.36 -0.33
C GLU A 446 20.59 -12.44 -1.31
N ALA A 447 20.83 -11.12 -1.26
CA ALA A 447 20.20 -10.15 -2.16
C ALA A 447 20.56 -10.43 -3.63
N GLU A 448 21.82 -10.81 -3.91
CA GLU A 448 22.26 -11.21 -5.25
C GLU A 448 21.49 -12.44 -5.75
N ALA A 449 21.44 -13.50 -4.96
CA ALA A 449 20.74 -14.73 -5.32
C ALA A 449 19.24 -14.50 -5.57
N LEU A 450 18.58 -13.70 -4.72
CA LEU A 450 17.17 -13.32 -4.89
C LEU A 450 16.94 -12.49 -6.15
N SER A 451 17.82 -11.53 -6.43
CA SER A 451 17.72 -10.67 -7.61
C SER A 451 17.91 -11.46 -8.90
N GLU A 452 18.92 -12.33 -8.98
CA GLU A 452 19.17 -13.20 -10.14
C GLU A 452 18.01 -14.17 -10.36
N ARG A 453 17.44 -14.73 -9.29
CA ARG A 453 16.23 -15.56 -9.36
C ARG A 453 15.05 -14.78 -9.92
N SER A 454 14.82 -13.53 -9.45
CA SER A 454 13.74 -12.67 -9.95
C SER A 454 13.89 -12.42 -11.45
N VAL A 455 15.12 -12.12 -11.92
CA VAL A 455 15.42 -11.92 -13.35
C VAL A 455 15.16 -13.18 -14.16
N ALA A 456 15.59 -14.35 -13.65
CA ALA A 456 15.39 -15.63 -14.34
C ALA A 456 13.90 -15.98 -14.51
N LEU A 457 13.09 -15.70 -13.50
CA LEU A 457 11.64 -16.02 -13.47
C LEU A 457 10.80 -14.99 -14.22
N ALA A 458 11.06 -13.69 -14.00
CA ALA A 458 10.35 -12.61 -14.66
C ALA A 458 10.77 -12.39 -16.11
N GLY A 459 11.91 -12.94 -16.53
CA GLY A 459 12.40 -12.83 -17.91
C GLY A 459 12.93 -11.46 -18.30
N ALA A 460 13.48 -10.66 -17.36
CA ALA A 460 14.00 -9.31 -17.58
C ALA A 460 13.02 -8.37 -18.33
N ILE A 461 11.72 -8.59 -18.17
CA ILE A 461 10.63 -7.81 -18.78
C ILE A 461 9.95 -6.86 -17.77
N ASP A 462 10.34 -6.93 -16.50
CA ASP A 462 9.81 -6.09 -15.43
C ASP A 462 10.81 -5.02 -15.01
N ALA A 463 10.39 -3.76 -15.02
CA ALA A 463 11.25 -2.64 -14.70
C ALA A 463 11.74 -2.68 -13.23
N SER A 464 10.88 -3.11 -12.29
CA SER A 464 11.23 -3.18 -10.88
C SER A 464 12.29 -4.25 -10.60
N VAL A 465 12.23 -5.38 -11.33
CA VAL A 465 13.24 -6.45 -11.23
C VAL A 465 14.60 -5.96 -11.73
N MET A 466 14.62 -5.24 -12.86
CA MET A 466 15.87 -4.67 -13.38
C MET A 466 16.40 -3.54 -12.48
N ALA A 467 15.52 -2.76 -11.88
CA ALA A 467 15.90 -1.71 -10.93
C ALA A 467 16.55 -2.31 -9.66
N ASN A 468 15.97 -3.37 -9.09
CA ASN A 468 16.55 -4.05 -7.93
C ASN A 468 17.88 -4.75 -8.26
N LEU A 469 18.00 -5.38 -9.44
CA LEU A 469 19.28 -5.91 -9.91
C LEU A 469 20.34 -4.81 -10.01
N SER A 470 19.96 -3.65 -10.54
CA SER A 470 20.83 -2.49 -10.65
C SER A 470 21.34 -2.04 -9.28
N GLU A 471 20.47 -1.98 -8.27
CA GLU A 471 20.84 -1.58 -6.92
C GLU A 471 21.80 -2.61 -6.26
N VAL A 472 21.53 -3.90 -6.43
CA VAL A 472 22.46 -4.97 -5.95
C VAL A 472 23.84 -4.82 -6.59
N ARG A 473 23.92 -4.63 -7.93
CA ARG A 473 25.20 -4.45 -8.65
C ARG A 473 25.91 -3.16 -8.22
N ARG A 474 25.16 -2.08 -7.95
CA ARG A 474 25.70 -0.82 -7.41
C ARG A 474 26.37 -1.03 -6.03
N VAL A 475 25.68 -1.71 -5.14
CA VAL A 475 26.21 -2.01 -3.78
C VAL A 475 27.46 -2.89 -3.85
N GLN A 476 27.52 -3.79 -4.82
CA GLN A 476 28.71 -4.61 -5.10
C GLN A 476 29.88 -3.81 -5.74
N GLY A 477 29.68 -2.53 -6.08
CA GLY A 477 30.66 -1.73 -6.82
C GLY A 477 30.77 -2.08 -8.31
N ARG A 478 29.87 -2.92 -8.84
CA ARG A 478 29.82 -3.34 -10.25
C ARG A 478 29.07 -2.30 -11.09
N ILE A 479 29.59 -1.06 -11.11
CA ILE A 479 28.91 0.11 -11.69
C ILE A 479 28.52 -0.07 -13.16
N PRO A 480 29.35 -0.64 -14.06
CA PRO A 480 28.94 -0.85 -15.44
C PRO A 480 27.72 -1.77 -15.60
N GLU A 481 27.64 -2.82 -14.79
CA GLU A 481 26.50 -3.77 -14.81
C GLU A 481 25.26 -3.14 -14.16
N ALA A 482 25.43 -2.37 -13.09
CA ALA A 482 24.37 -1.60 -12.49
C ALA A 482 23.75 -0.62 -13.49
N LEU A 483 24.57 0.10 -14.24
CA LEU A 483 24.13 1.05 -15.25
C LEU A 483 23.35 0.35 -16.38
N ALA A 484 23.85 -0.77 -16.90
CA ALA A 484 23.15 -1.55 -17.93
C ALA A 484 21.77 -2.05 -17.47
N ALA A 485 21.66 -2.47 -16.20
CA ALA A 485 20.38 -2.87 -15.60
C ALA A 485 19.43 -1.68 -15.44
N ALA A 486 19.92 -0.51 -15.00
CA ALA A 486 19.11 0.71 -14.87
C ALA A 486 18.63 1.23 -16.24
N GLU A 487 19.49 1.23 -17.27
CA GLU A 487 19.12 1.57 -18.65
C GLU A 487 18.00 0.65 -19.14
N ARG A 488 18.09 -0.63 -18.82
CA ARG A 488 17.03 -1.61 -19.16
C ARG A 488 15.73 -1.33 -18.41
N ALA A 489 15.79 -1.00 -17.11
CA ALA A 489 14.63 -0.61 -16.31
C ALA A 489 13.93 0.62 -16.91
N ALA A 490 14.70 1.66 -17.22
CA ALA A 490 14.19 2.89 -17.83
C ALA A 490 13.61 2.66 -19.25
N ALA A 491 14.17 1.72 -20.03
CA ALA A 491 13.63 1.34 -21.33
C ALA A 491 12.32 0.55 -21.24
N LEU A 492 12.14 -0.25 -20.19
CA LEU A 492 10.91 -1.00 -19.93
C LEU A 492 9.77 -0.11 -19.45
N GLU A 493 10.10 0.93 -18.66
CA GLU A 493 9.16 1.89 -18.11
C GLU A 493 9.66 3.33 -18.32
N PRO A 494 9.61 3.84 -19.58
CA PRO A 494 10.14 5.17 -19.90
C PRO A 494 9.49 6.32 -19.14
N GLU A 495 8.22 6.13 -18.78
CA GLU A 495 7.40 7.07 -18.02
C GLU A 495 7.47 6.83 -16.50
N GLY A 496 8.24 5.84 -16.05
CA GLY A 496 8.41 5.50 -14.64
C GLY A 496 9.35 6.49 -13.95
N ALA A 497 8.90 7.10 -12.86
CA ALA A 497 9.72 8.05 -12.11
C ALA A 497 10.93 7.38 -11.44
N GLU A 498 10.74 6.21 -10.86
CA GLU A 498 11.77 5.48 -10.13
C GLU A 498 12.91 4.98 -11.05
N PRO A 499 12.65 4.30 -12.20
CA PRO A 499 13.71 3.93 -13.13
C PRO A 499 14.52 5.13 -13.66
N GLN A 500 13.86 6.25 -13.90
CA GLN A 500 14.54 7.47 -14.34
C GLN A 500 15.45 8.03 -13.23
N TRP A 501 15.00 8.05 -11.99
CA TRP A 501 15.78 8.51 -10.85
C TRP A 501 17.02 7.63 -10.61
N GLN A 502 16.86 6.31 -10.62
CA GLN A 502 17.97 5.37 -10.45
C GLN A 502 19.00 5.49 -11.57
N LEU A 503 18.56 5.64 -12.82
CA LEU A 503 19.45 5.84 -13.94
C LEU A 503 20.26 7.13 -13.79
N GLY A 504 19.63 8.23 -13.37
CA GLY A 504 20.31 9.50 -13.07
C GLY A 504 21.45 9.32 -12.05
N ARG A 505 21.18 8.63 -10.94
CA ARG A 505 22.19 8.33 -9.89
C ARG A 505 23.38 7.54 -10.44
N LEU A 506 23.13 6.53 -11.24
CA LEU A 506 24.19 5.68 -11.81
C LEU A 506 25.01 6.37 -12.87
N LEU A 507 24.40 7.24 -13.67
CA LEU A 507 25.11 8.12 -14.61
C LEU A 507 26.08 9.05 -13.87
N GLU A 508 25.69 9.64 -12.75
CA GLU A 508 26.63 10.41 -11.92
C GLU A 508 27.77 9.55 -11.41
N LEU A 509 27.51 8.37 -10.84
CA LEU A 509 28.53 7.45 -10.33
C LEU A 509 29.47 6.95 -11.42
N SER A 510 29.02 6.91 -12.66
CA SER A 510 29.84 6.54 -13.83
C SER A 510 30.58 7.70 -14.50
N GLY A 511 30.51 8.91 -13.92
CA GLY A 511 31.15 10.11 -14.45
C GLY A 511 30.39 10.78 -15.60
N ARG A 512 29.17 10.30 -15.93
CA ARG A 512 28.27 10.85 -16.96
C ARG A 512 27.27 11.85 -16.37
N GLY A 513 27.74 12.71 -15.45
CA GLY A 513 26.89 13.61 -14.67
C GLY A 513 26.06 14.58 -15.52
N ALA A 514 26.54 15.00 -16.71
CA ALA A 514 25.79 15.86 -17.61
C ALA A 514 24.50 15.18 -18.14
N GLU A 515 24.52 13.86 -18.35
CA GLU A 515 23.37 13.10 -18.81
C GLU A 515 22.38 12.84 -17.65
N ALA A 516 22.86 12.75 -16.44
CA ALA A 516 22.05 12.48 -15.24
C ALA A 516 20.92 13.51 -15.04
N GLY A 517 21.20 14.78 -15.36
CA GLY A 517 20.25 15.87 -15.16
C GLY A 517 18.92 15.67 -15.89
N GLU A 518 18.94 15.20 -17.13
CA GLU A 518 17.72 14.92 -17.90
C GLU A 518 16.87 13.82 -17.26
N HIS A 519 17.52 12.78 -16.69
CA HIS A 519 16.83 11.69 -16.03
C HIS A 519 16.23 12.11 -14.68
N TYR A 520 16.93 12.93 -13.90
CA TYR A 520 16.36 13.53 -12.68
C TYR A 520 15.19 14.45 -12.99
N ARG A 521 15.28 15.29 -14.02
CA ARG A 521 14.19 16.16 -14.46
C ARG A 521 12.94 15.33 -14.82
N ARG A 522 13.08 14.30 -15.65
CA ARG A 522 11.99 13.38 -16.00
C ARG A 522 11.38 12.73 -14.77
N SER A 523 12.22 12.27 -13.85
CA SER A 523 11.74 11.64 -12.60
C SER A 523 10.85 12.60 -11.80
N VAL A 524 11.26 13.85 -11.63
CA VAL A 524 10.50 14.87 -10.89
C VAL A 524 9.23 15.31 -11.62
N GLU A 525 9.24 15.33 -12.96
CA GLU A 525 8.04 15.60 -13.77
C GLU A 525 6.97 14.52 -13.58
N ARG A 526 7.38 13.25 -13.47
CA ARG A 526 6.49 12.10 -13.29
C ARG A 526 6.05 11.88 -11.84
N ALA A 527 6.91 12.24 -10.87
CA ALA A 527 6.60 12.16 -9.45
C ALA A 527 6.78 13.52 -8.75
N PRO A 528 5.96 14.55 -9.09
CA PRO A 528 6.17 15.92 -8.67
C PRO A 528 6.03 16.17 -7.17
N ARG A 529 5.57 15.19 -6.41
CA ARG A 529 5.41 15.24 -4.95
C ARG A 529 6.37 14.28 -4.21
N ASN A 530 7.20 13.53 -4.92
CA ASN A 530 8.18 12.63 -4.29
C ASN A 530 9.35 13.44 -3.75
N LEU A 531 9.44 13.54 -2.42
CA LEU A 531 10.47 14.32 -1.75
C LEU A 531 11.89 13.80 -2.00
N VAL A 532 12.08 12.49 -2.17
CA VAL A 532 13.38 11.88 -2.45
C VAL A 532 13.89 12.34 -3.81
N HIS A 533 13.07 12.23 -4.85
CA HIS A 533 13.43 12.66 -6.21
C HIS A 533 13.68 14.17 -6.28
N LEU A 534 12.82 14.97 -5.61
CA LEU A 534 12.99 16.42 -5.54
C LEU A 534 14.29 16.81 -4.85
N ARG A 535 14.68 16.17 -3.73
CA ARG A 535 15.93 16.44 -3.02
C ARG A 535 17.15 16.10 -3.86
N GLU A 536 17.15 14.96 -4.54
CA GLU A 536 18.23 14.57 -5.45
C GLU A 536 18.35 15.55 -6.64
N TRP A 537 17.21 16.01 -7.17
CA TRP A 537 17.21 17.01 -8.24
C TRP A 537 17.77 18.36 -7.76
N VAL A 538 17.41 18.83 -6.56
CA VAL A 538 18.02 20.03 -5.95
C VAL A 538 19.52 19.87 -5.78
N ARG A 539 19.97 18.72 -5.27
CA ARG A 539 21.39 18.42 -5.09
C ARG A 539 22.15 18.51 -6.42
N TRP A 540 21.62 17.84 -7.45
CA TRP A 540 22.24 17.85 -8.77
C TRP A 540 22.27 19.27 -9.40
N LEU A 541 21.16 20.00 -9.36
CA LEU A 541 21.06 21.38 -9.85
C LEU A 541 22.06 22.30 -9.16
N THR A 542 22.21 22.15 -7.84
CA THR A 542 23.19 22.93 -7.06
C THR A 542 24.61 22.61 -7.52
N ALA A 543 24.96 21.34 -7.68
CA ALA A 543 26.27 20.91 -8.16
C ALA A 543 26.56 21.37 -9.61
N ALA A 544 25.51 21.46 -10.45
CA ALA A 544 25.58 21.96 -11.81
C ALA A 544 25.59 23.50 -11.91
N GLY A 545 25.52 24.23 -10.79
CA GLY A 545 25.48 25.69 -10.74
C GLY A 545 24.14 26.31 -11.17
N GLN A 546 23.09 25.50 -11.34
CA GLN A 546 21.76 25.98 -11.75
C GLN A 546 20.94 26.43 -10.52
N LEU A 547 21.48 27.39 -9.76
CA LEU A 547 21.01 27.78 -8.42
C LEU A 547 19.58 28.31 -8.41
N ALA A 548 19.15 29.03 -9.46
CA ALA A 548 17.81 29.59 -9.54
C ALA A 548 16.75 28.46 -9.64
N GLU A 549 16.98 27.46 -10.49
CA GLU A 549 16.10 26.31 -10.62
C GLU A 549 16.13 25.45 -9.35
N ALA A 550 17.31 25.23 -8.75
CA ALA A 550 17.46 24.54 -7.48
C ALA A 550 16.58 25.17 -6.38
N ARG A 551 16.57 26.51 -6.30
CA ARG A 551 15.74 27.26 -5.35
C ARG A 551 14.25 27.04 -5.59
N ASP A 552 13.79 27.06 -6.83
CA ASP A 552 12.39 26.86 -7.18
C ASP A 552 11.93 25.43 -6.80
N VAL A 553 12.77 24.42 -7.04
CA VAL A 553 12.49 23.04 -6.62
C VAL A 553 12.52 22.90 -5.11
N ALA A 554 13.47 23.54 -4.42
CA ALA A 554 13.53 23.55 -2.95
C ALA A 554 12.29 24.22 -2.34
N ALA A 555 11.75 25.27 -2.94
CA ALA A 555 10.50 25.90 -2.53
C ALA A 555 9.30 24.92 -2.68
N ARG A 556 9.29 24.07 -3.71
CA ARG A 556 8.28 23.01 -3.85
C ARG A 556 8.38 21.99 -2.73
N ILE A 557 9.60 21.58 -2.32
CA ILE A 557 9.80 20.69 -1.18
C ILE A 557 9.20 21.32 0.08
N MET A 558 9.47 22.61 0.32
CA MET A 558 8.91 23.35 1.45
C MET A 558 7.39 23.43 1.46
N ALA A 559 6.77 23.56 0.28
CA ALA A 559 5.30 23.53 0.17
C ALA A 559 4.72 22.15 0.51
N LEU A 560 5.45 21.08 0.23
CA LEU A 560 5.04 19.70 0.52
C LEU A 560 5.34 19.28 1.97
N ALA A 561 6.43 19.79 2.55
CA ALA A 561 6.91 19.44 3.89
C ALA A 561 7.32 20.72 4.68
N PRO A 562 6.35 21.51 5.16
CA PRO A 562 6.65 22.82 5.80
C PRO A 562 7.46 22.74 7.10
N ALA A 563 7.45 21.58 7.77
CA ALA A 563 8.19 21.32 9.01
C ALA A 563 9.57 20.70 8.78
N ASP A 564 10.00 20.51 7.54
CA ASP A 564 11.30 19.94 7.18
C ASP A 564 12.42 20.98 7.36
N ALA A 565 13.21 20.80 8.43
CA ALA A 565 14.31 21.71 8.76
C ALA A 565 15.41 21.69 7.71
N GLU A 566 15.76 20.52 7.16
CA GLU A 566 16.80 20.38 6.16
C GLU A 566 16.40 21.06 4.84
N ALA A 567 15.19 20.81 4.35
CA ALA A 567 14.67 21.43 3.13
C ALA A 567 14.65 22.96 3.25
N ARG A 568 14.24 23.49 4.40
CA ARG A 568 14.27 24.93 4.67
C ARG A 568 15.71 25.44 4.75
N GLY A 569 16.62 24.68 5.36
CA GLY A 569 18.04 25.00 5.41
C GLY A 569 18.68 25.06 4.02
N ASN A 570 18.32 24.13 3.15
CA ASN A 570 18.77 24.11 1.76
C ASN A 570 18.23 25.32 0.96
N LEU A 571 16.96 25.66 1.15
CA LEU A 571 16.38 26.86 0.53
C LEU A 571 17.11 28.15 0.97
N GLY A 572 17.39 28.27 2.27
CA GLY A 572 18.16 29.40 2.79
C GLY A 572 19.62 29.43 2.31
N SER A 573 20.26 28.28 2.13
CA SER A 573 21.61 28.18 1.57
C SER A 573 21.66 28.62 0.10
N LEU A 574 20.69 28.18 -0.70
CA LEU A 574 20.55 28.59 -2.09
C LEU A 574 20.29 30.11 -2.24
N ALA A 575 19.47 30.65 -1.34
CA ALA A 575 19.27 32.11 -1.28
C ALA A 575 20.58 32.86 -0.95
N LEU A 576 21.40 32.29 -0.04
CA LEU A 576 22.72 32.88 0.28
C LEU A 576 23.67 32.88 -0.93
N GLU A 577 23.75 31.75 -1.64
CA GLU A 577 24.58 31.63 -2.85
C GLU A 577 24.11 32.56 -3.99
N LEU A 578 22.81 32.81 -4.08
CA LEU A 578 22.21 33.76 -5.02
C LEU A 578 22.32 35.23 -4.57
N GLY A 579 22.88 35.50 -3.38
CA GLY A 579 23.04 36.85 -2.83
C GLY A 579 21.75 37.43 -2.21
N ASP A 580 20.66 36.66 -2.08
CA ASP A 580 19.42 37.07 -1.45
C ASP A 580 19.54 36.90 0.08
N LEU A 581 20.30 37.78 0.72
CA LEU A 581 20.59 37.74 2.16
C LEU A 581 19.34 37.80 3.05
N PRO A 582 18.31 38.63 2.75
CA PRO A 582 17.09 38.66 3.56
C PRO A 582 16.38 37.31 3.61
N SER A 583 16.22 36.66 2.45
CA SER A 583 15.62 35.30 2.38
C SER A 583 16.49 34.25 3.04
N ALA A 584 17.81 34.28 2.82
CA ALA A 584 18.75 33.36 3.43
C ALA A 584 18.65 33.38 4.97
N ARG A 585 18.72 34.57 5.57
CA ARG A 585 18.62 34.77 7.03
C ARG A 585 17.29 34.30 7.59
N ARG A 586 16.18 34.65 6.93
CA ARG A 586 14.84 34.24 7.34
C ARG A 586 14.69 32.72 7.36
N ASP A 587 15.08 32.07 6.25
CA ASP A 587 14.84 30.63 6.07
C ASP A 587 15.82 29.78 6.89
N LEU A 588 17.08 30.20 7.06
CA LEU A 588 18.05 29.52 7.93
C LEU A 588 17.69 29.65 9.42
N ARG A 589 17.23 30.81 9.90
CA ARG A 589 16.71 30.96 11.27
C ARG A 589 15.50 30.06 11.53
N ALA A 590 14.57 30.02 10.58
CA ALA A 590 13.41 29.17 10.69
C ALA A 590 13.76 27.67 10.63
N ALA A 591 14.74 27.28 9.80
CA ALA A 591 15.29 25.94 9.76
C ALA A 591 15.91 25.53 11.10
N LEU A 592 16.72 26.43 11.68
CA LEU A 592 17.35 26.20 12.99
C LEU A 592 16.31 26.02 14.11
N ALA A 593 15.21 26.77 14.06
CA ALA A 593 14.11 26.62 15.03
C ALA A 593 13.37 25.27 14.92
N LEU A 594 13.37 24.67 13.73
CA LEU A 594 12.76 23.37 13.46
C LEU A 594 13.71 22.20 13.74
N SER A 595 15.04 22.43 13.65
CA SER A 595 16.05 21.37 13.69
C SER A 595 16.24 20.80 15.11
N ARG A 596 16.63 19.49 15.17
CA ARG A 596 16.91 18.76 16.41
C ARG A 596 18.19 17.94 16.27
N GLY A 597 18.90 17.74 17.38
CA GLY A 597 20.10 16.88 17.40
C GLY A 597 21.23 17.35 16.49
N GLY A 598 21.91 16.42 15.80
CA GLY A 598 23.07 16.68 14.95
C GLY A 598 22.78 17.55 13.72
N GLU A 599 21.57 17.52 13.20
CA GLU A 599 21.10 18.36 12.11
C GLU A 599 21.23 19.86 12.42
N SER A 600 21.05 20.23 13.68
CA SER A 600 21.19 21.60 14.16
C SER A 600 22.58 22.19 13.90
N VAL A 601 23.65 21.39 13.94
CA VAL A 601 25.02 21.85 13.76
C VAL A 601 25.26 22.37 12.34
N ALA A 602 24.86 21.61 11.34
CA ALA A 602 25.04 22.00 9.94
C ALA A 602 24.19 23.23 9.56
N ILE A 603 22.94 23.29 10.02
CA ILE A 603 22.03 24.42 9.78
C ILE A 603 22.54 25.69 10.51
N ALA A 604 22.99 25.54 11.75
CA ALA A 604 23.56 26.65 12.52
C ALA A 604 24.80 27.24 11.86
N ALA A 605 25.70 26.38 11.36
CA ALA A 605 26.87 26.84 10.61
C ALA A 605 26.52 27.64 9.36
N ARG A 606 25.49 27.20 8.61
CA ARG A 606 24.97 27.94 7.44
C ARG A 606 24.35 29.28 7.85
N CYS A 607 23.63 29.31 8.98
CA CYS A 607 23.03 30.52 9.54
C CYS A 607 24.10 31.54 9.95
N VAL A 608 25.16 31.09 10.62
CA VAL A 608 26.31 31.95 10.97
C VAL A 608 26.90 32.56 9.74
N ARG A 609 27.17 31.80 8.67
CA ARG A 609 27.67 32.32 7.41
C ARG A 609 26.78 33.38 6.77
N ALA A 610 25.48 33.18 6.76
CA ALA A 610 24.51 34.14 6.22
C ALA A 610 24.45 35.44 7.04
N LEU A 611 24.59 35.33 8.37
CA LEU A 611 24.65 36.49 9.26
C LEU A 611 25.94 37.29 9.06
N LEU A 612 27.09 36.62 8.85
CA LEU A 612 28.39 37.25 8.63
C LEU A 612 28.65 37.67 7.18
N ALA A 613 27.71 37.47 6.27
CA ALA A 613 27.86 37.90 4.85
C ALA A 613 27.86 39.43 4.66
N VAL A 614 27.31 40.19 5.62
CA VAL A 614 27.34 41.67 5.64
C VAL A 614 28.11 42.14 6.87
N PRO A 615 29.36 42.57 6.68
CA PRO A 615 30.24 42.95 7.78
C PRO A 615 29.80 44.20 8.60
N THR A 616 28.89 44.99 8.07
CA THR A 616 28.49 46.33 8.62
C THR A 616 27.24 46.29 9.48
N ASP A 617 26.67 45.13 9.77
CA ASP A 617 25.47 44.98 10.62
C ASP A 617 25.86 44.39 12.00
N PRO A 618 26.04 45.26 13.03
CA PRO A 618 26.48 44.82 14.36
C PRO A 618 25.52 43.83 15.04
N GLU A 619 24.20 43.96 14.79
CA GLU A 619 23.18 43.11 15.36
C GLU A 619 23.29 41.67 14.82
N SER A 620 23.44 41.53 13.51
CA SER A 620 23.69 40.25 12.85
C SER A 620 25.03 39.63 13.30
N CYS A 621 26.07 40.44 13.51
CA CYS A 621 27.36 39.95 14.00
C CYS A 621 27.26 39.45 15.45
N ALA A 622 26.48 40.09 16.33
CA ALA A 622 26.26 39.67 17.69
C ALA A 622 25.47 38.37 17.75
N GLU A 623 24.42 38.21 16.92
CA GLU A 623 23.66 36.97 16.75
C GLU A 623 24.55 35.84 16.23
N ALA A 624 25.38 36.12 15.22
CA ALA A 624 26.33 35.15 14.67
C ALA A 624 27.33 34.68 15.70
N ARG A 625 27.85 35.57 16.54
CA ARG A 625 28.71 35.22 17.67
C ARG A 625 28.04 34.26 18.64
N ALA A 626 26.85 34.62 19.14
CA ALA A 626 26.12 33.78 20.08
C ALA A 626 25.82 32.38 19.51
N LEU A 627 25.51 32.30 18.21
CA LEU A 627 25.26 31.03 17.53
C LEU A 627 26.54 30.24 17.31
N ALA A 628 27.67 30.89 16.98
CA ALA A 628 28.98 30.25 16.84
C ALA A 628 29.50 29.73 18.18
N GLU A 629 29.30 30.45 19.29
CA GLU A 629 29.62 29.97 20.65
C GLU A 629 28.84 28.71 20.98
N ARG A 630 27.55 28.66 20.62
CA ARG A 630 26.73 27.47 20.78
C ARG A 630 27.23 26.30 19.92
N LEU A 631 27.67 26.56 18.66
CA LEU A 631 28.27 25.55 17.77
C LEU A 631 29.55 24.96 18.38
N VAL A 632 30.42 25.80 18.88
CA VAL A 632 31.66 25.37 19.56
C VAL A 632 31.32 24.51 20.78
N GLY A 633 30.27 24.86 21.52
CA GLY A 633 29.79 24.03 22.65
C GLY A 633 29.29 22.65 22.20
N LEU A 634 28.49 22.61 21.14
CA LEU A 634 27.94 21.36 20.58
C LEU A 634 29.02 20.43 20.01
N THR A 635 30.09 21.00 19.45
CA THR A 635 31.22 20.24 18.91
C THR A 635 32.33 19.96 19.93
N GLY A 636 32.08 20.32 21.21
CA GLY A 636 33.08 20.16 22.29
C GLY A 636 34.37 20.97 22.06
N GLY A 637 34.34 21.99 21.21
CA GLY A 637 35.48 22.82 20.86
C GLY A 637 36.54 22.14 20.02
N THR A 638 36.24 21.03 19.38
CA THR A 638 37.16 20.21 18.56
C THR A 638 37.01 20.43 17.05
N ASP A 639 35.92 21.07 16.64
CA ASP A 639 35.68 21.37 15.21
C ASP A 639 36.34 22.71 14.80
N PRO A 640 37.33 22.68 13.89
CA PRO A 640 38.04 23.88 13.48
C PRO A 640 37.13 24.89 12.72
N LEU A 641 36.13 24.43 11.98
CA LEU A 641 35.24 25.29 11.25
C LEU A 641 34.35 26.13 12.19
N SER A 642 33.79 25.53 13.23
CA SER A 642 33.02 26.23 14.26
C SER A 642 33.88 27.29 14.98
N MET A 643 35.12 26.94 15.27
CA MET A 643 36.10 27.87 15.88
C MET A 643 36.45 29.05 14.96
N LEU A 644 36.60 28.81 13.65
CA LEU A 644 36.83 29.89 12.64
C LEU A 644 35.65 30.83 12.55
N MET A 645 34.43 30.30 12.53
CA MET A 645 33.21 31.10 12.50
C MET A 645 33.09 31.97 13.75
N LEU A 646 33.44 31.44 14.92
CA LEU A 646 33.46 32.20 16.17
C LEU A 646 34.51 33.31 16.11
N ALA A 647 35.74 32.99 15.68
CA ALA A 647 36.80 33.98 15.55
C ALA A 647 36.43 35.12 14.60
N ARG A 648 35.79 34.79 13.46
CA ARG A 648 35.31 35.76 12.51
C ARG A 648 34.24 36.68 13.09
N ALA A 649 33.24 36.10 13.81
CA ALA A 649 32.16 36.87 14.44
C ALA A 649 32.73 37.80 15.55
N GLN A 650 33.65 37.32 16.35
CA GLN A 650 34.38 38.08 17.37
C GLN A 650 35.20 39.23 16.72
N ALA A 651 35.95 38.91 15.66
CA ALA A 651 36.71 39.93 14.94
C ALA A 651 35.84 41.07 14.38
N MET A 652 34.67 40.74 13.81
CA MET A 652 33.74 41.73 13.27
C MET A 652 33.10 42.60 14.36
N LEU A 653 33.06 42.14 15.61
CA LEU A 653 32.63 42.93 16.78
C LEU A 653 33.77 43.60 17.54
N ALA A 654 34.98 43.57 16.99
CA ALA A 654 36.21 44.04 17.66
C ALA A 654 36.45 43.41 19.04
N ASP A 655 36.08 42.17 19.22
CA ASP A 655 36.25 41.40 20.47
C ASP A 655 37.74 41.03 20.64
N PRO A 656 38.34 41.31 21.80
CA PRO A 656 39.79 41.05 22.06
C PRO A 656 40.11 39.53 22.00
N ASP A 657 39.16 38.63 22.23
CA ASP A 657 39.33 37.19 22.21
C ASP A 657 39.47 36.60 20.77
N ALA A 658 39.15 37.36 19.75
CA ALA A 658 39.14 36.93 18.33
C ALA A 658 40.46 36.24 17.92
N ARG A 659 41.62 36.83 18.31
CA ARG A 659 42.95 36.30 17.96
C ARG A 659 43.26 34.96 18.67
N ALA A 660 42.90 34.89 19.92
CA ALA A 660 43.09 33.65 20.69
C ALA A 660 42.24 32.51 20.15
N THR A 661 40.99 32.83 19.74
CA THR A 661 40.07 31.89 19.13
C THR A 661 40.59 31.42 17.76
N LEU A 662 41.13 32.33 16.93
CA LEU A 662 41.68 31.99 15.61
C LEU A 662 42.95 31.13 15.77
N ALA A 663 43.84 31.43 16.74
CA ALA A 663 45.03 30.62 17.00
C ALA A 663 44.66 29.20 17.42
N ARG A 664 43.58 29.00 18.20
CA ARG A 664 43.08 27.68 18.55
C ARG A 664 42.53 26.94 17.35
N ALA A 665 41.78 27.64 16.45
CA ALA A 665 41.28 27.07 15.21
C ALA A 665 42.42 26.61 14.29
N ASP A 666 43.48 27.43 14.17
CA ASP A 666 44.70 27.09 13.40
C ASP A 666 45.41 25.86 13.95
N ALA A 667 45.50 25.72 15.27
CA ALA A 667 46.09 24.54 15.92
C ALA A 667 45.27 23.28 15.63
N LEU A 668 43.94 23.37 15.64
CA LEU A 668 43.06 22.25 15.26
C LEU A 668 43.20 21.89 13.77
N LEU A 669 43.28 22.88 12.89
CA LEU A 669 43.50 22.68 11.45
C LEU A 669 44.85 22.03 11.15
N ALA A 670 45.90 22.36 11.90
CA ALA A 670 47.23 21.75 11.71
C ALA A 670 47.20 20.22 11.95
N ALA A 671 46.32 19.77 12.88
CA ALA A 671 46.14 18.36 13.18
C ALA A 671 45.05 17.68 12.32
N ALA A 672 44.27 18.45 11.53
CA ALA A 672 43.15 17.92 10.77
C ALA A 672 43.58 17.27 9.43
N PRO A 673 42.78 16.33 8.88
CA PRO A 673 42.95 15.77 7.54
C PRO A 673 42.98 16.84 6.42
N ALA A 674 43.53 16.51 5.26
CA ALA A 674 43.71 17.45 4.16
C ALA A 674 42.40 18.03 3.60
N ASP A 675 41.39 17.21 3.48
CA ASP A 675 40.05 17.56 3.05
C ASP A 675 39.35 18.57 3.99
N VAL A 676 39.54 18.40 5.31
CA VAL A 676 39.04 19.35 6.32
C VAL A 676 39.75 20.70 6.22
N ARG A 677 41.07 20.67 6.00
CA ARG A 677 41.87 21.91 5.81
C ARG A 677 41.45 22.69 4.55
N GLU A 678 41.19 21.98 3.47
CA GLU A 678 40.71 22.57 2.21
C GLU A 678 39.31 23.16 2.37
N ALA A 679 38.39 22.44 2.98
CA ALA A 679 37.03 22.92 3.24
C ALA A 679 36.98 24.15 4.16
N ALA A 680 37.92 24.32 5.06
CA ALA A 680 38.01 25.42 6.01
C ALA A 680 38.80 26.66 5.47
N ALA A 681 39.50 26.52 4.36
CA ALA A 681 40.40 27.55 3.84
C ALA A 681 39.73 28.92 3.62
N ALA A 682 38.56 28.92 3.02
CA ALA A 682 37.81 30.14 2.75
C ALA A 682 37.35 30.85 4.04
N GLU A 683 36.87 30.13 5.03
CA GLU A 683 36.40 30.68 6.31
C GLU A 683 37.59 31.19 7.14
N ARG A 684 38.73 30.48 7.06
CA ARG A 684 40.00 30.92 7.70
C ARG A 684 40.48 32.26 7.09
N ALA A 685 40.46 32.39 5.78
CA ALA A 685 40.81 33.63 5.10
C ALA A 685 39.85 34.78 5.48
N ALA A 686 38.55 34.51 5.57
CA ALA A 686 37.56 35.51 5.99
C ALA A 686 37.74 35.94 7.47
N ALA A 687 38.11 35.04 8.37
CA ALA A 687 38.39 35.33 9.77
C ALA A 687 39.64 36.23 9.89
N TRP A 688 40.71 35.94 9.14
CA TRP A 688 41.93 36.76 9.06
C TRP A 688 41.64 38.17 8.49
N ALA A 689 40.86 38.25 7.41
CA ALA A 689 40.49 39.53 6.80
C ALA A 689 39.68 40.42 7.80
N ALA A 690 38.77 39.81 8.55
CA ALA A 690 37.99 40.51 9.57
C ALA A 690 38.90 41.10 10.72
N LEU A 691 39.91 40.35 11.14
CA LEU A 691 40.88 40.82 12.12
C LEU A 691 41.73 42.00 11.62
N GLN A 692 42.18 41.95 10.36
CA GLN A 692 42.96 43.03 9.75
C GLN A 692 42.15 44.31 9.48
N GLY A 693 40.85 44.13 9.04
CA GLY A 693 39.98 45.24 8.71
C GLY A 693 39.60 46.13 9.90
N ASN A 694 39.63 45.57 11.12
CA ASN A 694 39.27 46.31 12.34
C ASN A 694 40.51 46.90 13.08
N GLY A 695 41.69 46.90 12.44
CA GLY A 695 42.89 47.56 13.00
C GLY A 695 43.34 46.95 14.33
N MET A 696 42.99 45.74 14.64
CA MET A 696 43.47 45.06 15.87
C MET A 696 44.96 44.70 15.69
N PRO A 697 45.86 45.19 16.58
CA PRO A 697 47.31 44.98 16.47
C PRO A 697 47.71 43.52 16.64
#